data_56c5463db297b17f82479fc47a24c822
#
_entry.id   56c5463db297b17f82479fc47a24c822
#
_cell.length_a   1.000
_cell.length_b   1.000
_cell.length_c   1.000
_cell.angle_alpha   90.00
_cell.angle_beta   90.00
_cell.angle_gamma   90.00
#
_symmetry.space_group_name_H-M   'P 1'
#
loop_
_entity.id
_entity.type
_entity.pdbx_description
1 polymer ?
#
loop_
_entity_poly.entity_id
_entity_poly.type
_entity_poly.pdbx_seq_one_letter_code
_entity_poly.pdbx_strand_id
1 'polypeptide(L)'
;IYRRIDSISYEASKIAIPNEYDKLMSAIGANGTNAFTSQDMTVYVEDIPSNQIDNWAKIQADRFKNPVIRGFHTELETIYEEKNMSLTQDSRKVWEAMDAALFPNHPYGTQTVLGTQEHLKNPSITNVRNYHKTYYVPNNMAVCVSGDFEPDEMVATIEKYFGDMQPNPNLPELQFEPEKPITTPVVKEVYGLEAANVMLGWRLPGANDKSTDISDIVGSILYNGQAGLIDLDLNQQQKVLSAYGYASTQPDYSSFLVAGRPKTGQSLDEVRDLLLEEVAKLREGDFDEKLIEATINNYKMQLMRSFEENDSRAILYVYSFISGADWADEVARIDRMSKITKQDVVDWANKYLGPESYAIIYKREGKDPDEQKIAAPKITPIVTNRDSQSEFLSEIQTSQVQPIEPVFVDYKKDMSQFEAQPGIDVLYKKNETNDIFTLIYVFNTGTENDPALNLAFNYLSYLGTDKMTAEEIASEMYDIACSFYMNAGANQSSIQITGLSENMGKAMEIVEGLIAGAKPDEAILENLKGDMLKSRADAKLNQSRCFGALQRYLFYGGDFIRRTTLTDPALQALTSEQLLAKIGGLMGKQHEVLYYGPQKEAEVKSALAKHHKVAADLQPLEKKFSTLLPTDANKVVLAQYDAKQLYYLQFSNRGEKFDVAADPEITLYNEYFGGGMNTIVFQEMREARGLAYTAW
;
A
#
# COMPACT_ATOMS: atom_id res chain seq x y z
N ILE A 1 -11.22 -9.00 -40.45
CA ILE A 1 -11.60 -9.76 -39.24
C ILE A 1 -12.14 -8.79 -38.17
N TYR A 2 -11.39 -7.77 -37.72
CA TYR A 2 -11.79 -6.85 -36.66
C TYR A 2 -13.14 -6.18 -36.89
N ARG A 3 -13.43 -5.65 -38.08
CA ARG A 3 -14.74 -5.07 -38.41
C ARG A 3 -15.90 -6.02 -38.15
N ARG A 4 -15.70 -7.31 -38.41
CA ARG A 4 -16.73 -8.35 -38.22
C ARG A 4 -16.89 -8.66 -36.72
N ILE A 5 -15.79 -8.73 -35.96
CA ILE A 5 -15.81 -8.89 -34.49
C ILE A 5 -16.56 -7.71 -33.87
N ASP A 6 -16.19 -6.49 -34.22
CA ASP A 6 -16.81 -5.24 -33.73
C ASP A 6 -18.32 -5.23 -34.01
N SER A 7 -18.72 -5.54 -35.26
CA SER A 7 -20.15 -5.59 -35.60
C SER A 7 -20.93 -6.65 -34.82
N ILE A 8 -20.33 -7.86 -34.62
CA ILE A 8 -20.99 -8.91 -33.83
C ILE A 8 -21.05 -8.54 -32.34
N SER A 9 -19.99 -7.95 -31.80
CA SER A 9 -19.95 -7.47 -30.41
C SER A 9 -21.02 -6.40 -30.16
N TYR A 10 -21.18 -5.47 -31.10
CA TYR A 10 -22.23 -4.46 -31.02
C TYR A 10 -23.64 -5.07 -31.03
N GLU A 11 -23.92 -6.02 -31.94
CA GLU A 11 -25.23 -6.70 -31.98
C GLU A 11 -25.48 -7.52 -30.69
N ALA A 12 -24.46 -8.21 -30.17
CA ALA A 12 -24.56 -8.94 -28.91
C ALA A 12 -24.84 -8.02 -27.71
N SER A 13 -24.25 -6.82 -27.70
CA SER A 13 -24.45 -5.86 -26.61
C SER A 13 -25.89 -5.37 -26.47
N LYS A 14 -26.70 -5.41 -27.53
CA LYS A 14 -28.12 -5.05 -27.48
C LYS A 14 -28.94 -5.98 -26.61
N ILE A 15 -28.45 -7.19 -26.34
CA ILE A 15 -29.15 -8.23 -25.59
C ILE A 15 -28.49 -8.48 -24.23
N ALA A 16 -27.20 -8.28 -24.13
CA ALA A 16 -26.43 -8.52 -22.91
C ALA A 16 -26.72 -7.49 -21.82
N ILE A 17 -26.65 -7.93 -20.57
CA ILE A 17 -26.66 -7.07 -19.39
C ILE A 17 -25.26 -7.15 -18.79
N PRO A 18 -24.39 -6.14 -18.98
CA PRO A 18 -23.04 -6.13 -18.41
C PRO A 18 -23.08 -5.77 -16.92
N ASN A 19 -22.04 -6.15 -16.20
CA ASN A 19 -21.78 -5.77 -14.80
C ASN A 19 -22.92 -6.10 -13.81
N GLU A 20 -23.72 -7.14 -14.10
CA GLU A 20 -24.78 -7.55 -13.18
C GLU A 20 -24.24 -8.14 -11.88
N TYR A 21 -23.00 -8.67 -11.91
CA TYR A 21 -22.31 -9.12 -10.71
C TYR A 21 -22.13 -7.99 -9.67
N ASP A 22 -21.76 -6.79 -10.11
CA ASP A 22 -21.65 -5.61 -9.22
C ASP A 22 -23.02 -5.26 -8.59
N LYS A 23 -24.11 -5.36 -9.38
CA LYS A 23 -25.47 -5.17 -8.85
C LYS A 23 -25.86 -6.23 -7.82
N LEU A 24 -25.46 -7.49 -8.05
CA LEU A 24 -25.71 -8.59 -7.12
C LEU A 24 -24.98 -8.37 -5.79
N MET A 25 -23.70 -7.99 -5.85
CA MET A 25 -22.89 -7.73 -4.66
C MET A 25 -23.38 -6.48 -3.91
N SER A 26 -23.72 -5.41 -4.62
CA SER A 26 -24.33 -4.22 -4.02
C SER A 26 -25.69 -4.54 -3.36
N ALA A 27 -26.52 -5.40 -3.96
CA ALA A 27 -27.82 -5.77 -3.43
C ALA A 27 -27.73 -6.51 -2.07
N ILE A 28 -26.66 -7.24 -1.82
CA ILE A 28 -26.39 -7.88 -0.52
C ILE A 28 -25.58 -7.00 0.44
N GLY A 29 -25.28 -5.76 0.08
CA GLY A 29 -24.52 -4.83 0.92
C GLY A 29 -23.02 -5.13 0.98
N ALA A 30 -22.47 -5.80 -0.03
CA ALA A 30 -21.02 -6.05 -0.11
C ALA A 30 -20.24 -4.75 -0.26
N ASN A 31 -19.07 -4.70 0.35
CA ASN A 31 -18.11 -3.61 0.25
C ASN A 31 -16.75 -4.17 -0.20
N GLY A 32 -15.93 -3.35 -0.83
CA GLY A 32 -14.57 -3.74 -1.22
C GLY A 32 -14.52 -4.88 -2.26
N THR A 33 -15.62 -5.17 -2.98
CA THR A 33 -15.64 -6.17 -4.04
C THR A 33 -14.56 -5.88 -5.07
N ASN A 34 -13.59 -6.78 -5.18
CA ASN A 34 -12.43 -6.63 -6.04
C ASN A 34 -11.83 -7.99 -6.43
N ALA A 35 -10.85 -7.97 -7.30
CA ALA A 35 -10.02 -9.12 -7.63
C ALA A 35 -8.60 -8.69 -8.00
N PHE A 36 -7.64 -9.55 -7.73
CA PHE A 36 -6.26 -9.33 -8.15
C PHE A 36 -5.63 -10.63 -8.64
N THR A 37 -4.64 -10.50 -9.50
CA THR A 37 -3.93 -11.62 -10.12
C THR A 37 -2.42 -11.41 -10.00
N SER A 38 -1.72 -12.47 -9.60
CA SER A 38 -0.27 -12.58 -9.71
C SER A 38 0.11 -13.72 -10.67
N GLN A 39 1.37 -14.08 -10.70
CA GLN A 39 1.82 -15.22 -11.50
C GLN A 39 1.23 -16.56 -11.05
N ASP A 40 0.93 -16.70 -9.74
CA ASP A 40 0.54 -17.96 -9.10
C ASP A 40 -0.92 -18.03 -8.69
N MET A 41 -1.62 -16.90 -8.65
CA MET A 41 -2.99 -16.86 -8.11
C MET A 41 -3.87 -15.83 -8.79
N THR A 42 -5.17 -16.10 -8.77
CA THR A 42 -6.23 -15.12 -8.94
C THR A 42 -7.10 -15.16 -7.69
N VAL A 43 -7.27 -14.03 -7.04
CA VAL A 43 -8.02 -13.90 -5.78
C VAL A 43 -9.18 -12.95 -5.98
N TYR A 44 -10.36 -13.36 -5.54
CA TYR A 44 -11.57 -12.54 -5.49
C TYR A 44 -11.84 -12.23 -4.03
N VAL A 45 -12.01 -10.96 -3.71
CA VAL A 45 -12.18 -10.48 -2.34
C VAL A 45 -13.47 -9.69 -2.19
N GLU A 46 -14.20 -9.97 -1.12
CA GLU A 46 -15.43 -9.28 -0.76
C GLU A 46 -15.53 -9.16 0.77
N ASP A 47 -16.06 -8.04 1.22
CA ASP A 47 -16.53 -7.84 2.58
C ASP A 47 -18.07 -7.79 2.54
N ILE A 48 -18.72 -8.70 3.27
CA ILE A 48 -20.18 -8.88 3.25
C ILE A 48 -20.77 -8.84 4.67
N PRO A 49 -21.99 -8.34 4.83
CA PRO A 49 -22.73 -8.50 6.08
C PRO A 49 -22.93 -9.99 6.45
N SER A 50 -22.77 -10.36 7.71
CA SER A 50 -22.87 -11.76 8.16
C SER A 50 -24.24 -12.41 7.89
N ASN A 51 -25.32 -11.61 7.79
CA ASN A 51 -26.65 -12.11 7.42
C ASN A 51 -26.80 -12.44 5.92
N GLN A 52 -25.80 -12.17 5.09
CA GLN A 52 -25.85 -12.38 3.64
C GLN A 52 -25.01 -13.57 3.15
N ILE A 53 -24.46 -14.37 4.05
CA ILE A 53 -23.60 -15.51 3.72
C ILE A 53 -24.25 -16.48 2.72
N ASP A 54 -25.53 -16.80 2.87
CA ASP A 54 -26.26 -17.72 1.96
C ASP A 54 -26.40 -17.12 0.55
N ASN A 55 -26.78 -15.85 0.45
CA ASN A 55 -26.88 -15.14 -0.83
C ASN A 55 -25.50 -14.99 -1.51
N TRP A 56 -24.47 -14.63 -0.74
CA TRP A 56 -23.10 -14.55 -1.22
C TRP A 56 -22.63 -15.90 -1.79
N ALA A 57 -22.78 -16.98 -1.03
CA ALA A 57 -22.36 -18.30 -1.48
C ALA A 57 -23.10 -18.75 -2.76
N LYS A 58 -24.39 -18.42 -2.88
CA LYS A 58 -25.19 -18.67 -4.07
C LYS A 58 -24.68 -17.89 -5.28
N ILE A 59 -24.39 -16.59 -5.12
CA ILE A 59 -23.87 -15.72 -6.17
C ILE A 59 -22.49 -16.22 -6.64
N GLN A 60 -21.58 -16.51 -5.71
CA GLN A 60 -20.22 -16.95 -6.05
C GLN A 60 -20.24 -18.32 -6.73
N ALA A 61 -21.05 -19.26 -6.23
CA ALA A 61 -21.16 -20.57 -6.85
C ALA A 61 -21.68 -20.50 -8.28
N ASP A 62 -22.71 -19.69 -8.55
CA ASP A 62 -23.21 -19.51 -9.93
C ASP A 62 -22.13 -18.89 -10.84
N ARG A 63 -21.42 -17.85 -10.35
CA ARG A 63 -20.34 -17.19 -11.07
C ARG A 63 -19.25 -18.17 -11.52
N PHE A 64 -18.79 -19.05 -10.63
CA PHE A 64 -17.71 -20.00 -10.93
C PHE A 64 -18.19 -21.21 -11.75
N LYS A 65 -19.43 -21.65 -11.59
CA LYS A 65 -20.01 -22.75 -12.37
C LYS A 65 -20.40 -22.36 -13.78
N ASN A 66 -20.95 -21.15 -13.94
CA ASN A 66 -21.59 -20.68 -15.17
C ASN A 66 -20.94 -19.40 -15.71
N PRO A 67 -19.64 -19.40 -16.04
CA PRO A 67 -18.97 -18.20 -16.50
C PRO A 67 -19.57 -17.73 -17.83
N VAL A 68 -20.07 -16.50 -17.87
CA VAL A 68 -20.60 -15.87 -19.06
C VAL A 68 -19.68 -14.71 -19.46
N ILE A 69 -18.98 -14.88 -20.59
CA ILE A 69 -18.07 -13.87 -21.11
C ILE A 69 -18.86 -12.91 -22.01
N ARG A 70 -19.08 -11.69 -21.54
CA ARG A 70 -19.80 -10.61 -22.24
C ARG A 70 -18.86 -9.44 -22.48
N GLY A 71 -19.12 -8.63 -23.51
CA GLY A 71 -18.35 -7.42 -23.77
C GLY A 71 -16.85 -7.65 -24.02
N PHE A 72 -16.46 -8.88 -24.36
CA PHE A 72 -15.05 -9.33 -24.42
C PHE A 72 -14.16 -8.44 -25.30
N HIS A 73 -14.67 -7.96 -26.43
CA HIS A 73 -13.90 -7.12 -27.35
C HIS A 73 -13.65 -5.72 -26.74
N THR A 74 -14.63 -5.14 -26.09
CA THR A 74 -14.50 -3.85 -25.41
C THR A 74 -13.60 -3.96 -24.20
N GLU A 75 -13.74 -5.04 -23.39
CA GLU A 75 -12.90 -5.29 -22.23
C GLU A 75 -11.43 -5.45 -22.59
N LEU A 76 -11.12 -6.06 -23.70
CA LEU A 76 -9.74 -6.15 -24.18
C LEU A 76 -9.11 -4.79 -24.49
N GLU A 77 -9.88 -3.84 -25.00
CA GLU A 77 -9.37 -2.49 -25.19
C GLU A 77 -9.16 -1.80 -23.84
N THR A 78 -10.00 -2.07 -22.84
CA THR A 78 -9.80 -1.57 -21.47
C THR A 78 -8.51 -2.13 -20.87
N ILE A 79 -8.26 -3.45 -20.98
CA ILE A 79 -7.03 -4.08 -20.49
C ILE A 79 -5.80 -3.60 -21.29
N TYR A 80 -5.96 -3.31 -22.57
CA TYR A 80 -4.90 -2.70 -23.38
C TYR A 80 -4.53 -1.30 -22.86
N GLU A 81 -5.53 -0.49 -22.47
CA GLU A 81 -5.28 0.80 -21.85
C GLU A 81 -4.66 0.66 -20.43
N GLU A 82 -5.04 -0.38 -19.70
CA GLU A 82 -4.38 -0.73 -18.42
C GLU A 82 -2.91 -1.08 -18.63
N LYS A 83 -2.57 -1.86 -19.68
CA LYS A 83 -1.17 -2.13 -20.03
C LYS A 83 -0.43 -0.84 -20.42
N ASN A 84 -1.05 0.06 -21.18
CA ASN A 84 -0.47 1.35 -21.52
C ASN A 84 -0.20 2.18 -20.26
N MET A 85 -1.14 2.20 -19.29
CA MET A 85 -0.97 2.86 -18.01
C MET A 85 0.19 2.24 -17.20
N SER A 86 0.27 0.92 -17.15
CA SER A 86 1.37 0.24 -16.46
C SER A 86 2.75 0.56 -17.04
N LEU A 87 2.85 0.74 -18.37
CA LEU A 87 4.09 1.10 -19.06
C LEU A 87 4.50 2.58 -18.86
N THR A 88 3.62 3.43 -18.31
CA THR A 88 3.99 4.80 -17.89
C THR A 88 4.65 4.84 -16.51
N GLN A 89 4.60 3.74 -15.76
CA GLN A 89 5.26 3.59 -14.47
C GLN A 89 6.62 2.91 -14.67
N ASP A 90 7.69 3.66 -14.50
CA ASP A 90 9.04 3.11 -14.70
C ASP A 90 9.38 1.98 -13.73
N SER A 91 8.80 1.98 -12.52
CA SER A 91 8.92 0.88 -11.56
C SER A 91 8.48 -0.46 -12.14
N ARG A 92 7.40 -0.49 -12.93
CA ARG A 92 6.93 -1.73 -13.57
C ARG A 92 7.97 -2.29 -14.54
N LYS A 93 8.62 -1.42 -15.33
CA LYS A 93 9.68 -1.84 -16.25
C LYS A 93 10.89 -2.40 -15.50
N VAL A 94 11.24 -1.79 -14.36
CA VAL A 94 12.33 -2.28 -13.50
C VAL A 94 12.02 -3.67 -12.98
N TRP A 95 10.79 -3.91 -12.50
CA TRP A 95 10.35 -5.22 -12.03
C TRP A 95 10.36 -6.27 -13.13
N GLU A 96 9.76 -5.99 -14.30
CA GLU A 96 9.75 -6.91 -15.43
C GLU A 96 11.19 -7.25 -15.89
N ALA A 97 12.11 -6.27 -15.87
CA ALA A 97 13.51 -6.50 -16.19
C ALA A 97 14.25 -7.33 -15.13
N MET A 98 13.93 -7.15 -13.84
CA MET A 98 14.49 -7.93 -12.74
C MET A 98 14.03 -9.38 -12.82
N ASP A 99 12.74 -9.61 -13.00
CA ASP A 99 12.18 -10.96 -13.13
C ASP A 99 12.77 -11.69 -14.36
N ALA A 100 12.86 -11.01 -15.50
CA ALA A 100 13.50 -11.57 -16.71
C ALA A 100 15.00 -11.86 -16.53
N ALA A 101 15.70 -11.14 -15.64
CA ALA A 101 17.10 -11.39 -15.35
C ALA A 101 17.29 -12.52 -14.33
N LEU A 102 16.41 -12.61 -13.33
CA LEU A 102 16.48 -13.65 -12.32
C LEU A 102 15.91 -14.99 -12.82
N PHE A 103 14.86 -14.99 -13.65
CA PHE A 103 14.10 -16.18 -14.04
C PHE A 103 13.98 -16.34 -15.57
N PRO A 104 15.09 -16.42 -16.32
CA PRO A 104 15.06 -16.46 -17.78
C PRO A 104 14.41 -17.70 -18.38
N ASN A 105 14.24 -18.79 -17.63
CA ASN A 105 13.59 -20.02 -18.09
C ASN A 105 12.22 -20.26 -17.43
N HIS A 106 11.95 -19.62 -16.32
CA HIS A 106 10.71 -19.77 -15.57
C HIS A 106 9.65 -18.77 -16.04
N PRO A 107 8.33 -19.09 -15.97
CA PRO A 107 7.25 -18.16 -16.28
C PRO A 107 7.31 -16.81 -15.54
N TYR A 108 7.88 -16.75 -14.33
CA TYR A 108 8.07 -15.47 -13.61
C TYR A 108 8.84 -14.44 -14.43
N GLY A 109 9.85 -14.85 -15.18
CA GLY A 109 10.66 -13.93 -15.98
C GLY A 109 10.32 -13.94 -17.48
N THR A 110 9.61 -14.96 -17.99
CA THR A 110 9.29 -15.08 -19.42
C THR A 110 7.89 -14.58 -19.77
N GLN A 111 7.02 -14.37 -18.78
CA GLN A 111 5.65 -13.91 -18.97
C GLN A 111 5.31 -12.81 -17.98
N THR A 112 4.43 -11.89 -18.39
CA THR A 112 3.87 -10.87 -17.50
C THR A 112 2.39 -11.15 -17.28
N VAL A 113 1.85 -10.78 -16.12
CA VAL A 113 0.43 -11.02 -15.76
C VAL A 113 -0.52 -10.39 -16.78
N LEU A 114 -0.27 -9.15 -17.21
CA LEU A 114 -1.07 -8.47 -18.23
C LEU A 114 -0.80 -8.94 -19.66
N GLY A 115 0.26 -9.73 -19.88
CA GLY A 115 0.74 -10.05 -21.22
C GLY A 115 1.40 -8.86 -21.92
N THR A 116 1.76 -9.05 -23.18
CA THR A 116 2.30 -7.99 -24.04
C THR A 116 1.17 -7.27 -24.76
N GLN A 117 1.45 -6.05 -25.26
CA GLN A 117 0.51 -5.33 -26.13
C GLN A 117 0.10 -6.15 -27.36
N GLU A 118 1.00 -6.97 -27.90
CA GLU A 118 0.72 -7.85 -29.03
C GLU A 118 -0.25 -8.97 -28.65
N HIS A 119 -0.06 -9.61 -27.49
CA HIS A 119 -0.96 -10.65 -26.98
C HIS A 119 -2.39 -10.09 -26.81
N LEU A 120 -2.55 -8.90 -26.28
CA LEU A 120 -3.85 -8.25 -26.07
C LEU A 120 -4.56 -7.89 -27.40
N LYS A 121 -3.82 -7.77 -28.50
CA LYS A 121 -4.42 -7.55 -29.84
C LYS A 121 -4.84 -8.83 -30.55
N ASN A 122 -4.45 -10.01 -30.05
CA ASN A 122 -4.76 -11.31 -30.64
C ASN A 122 -5.45 -12.28 -29.65
N PRO A 123 -6.47 -11.86 -28.91
CA PRO A 123 -7.09 -12.72 -27.93
C PRO A 123 -7.99 -13.77 -28.54
N SER A 124 -8.15 -14.87 -27.83
CA SER A 124 -9.08 -15.93 -28.17
C SER A 124 -10.07 -16.19 -27.03
N ILE A 125 -11.34 -15.87 -27.23
CA ILE A 125 -12.40 -16.18 -26.27
C ILE A 125 -12.48 -17.69 -25.98
N THR A 126 -12.12 -18.53 -26.97
CA THR A 126 -12.04 -19.99 -26.80
C THR A 126 -10.94 -20.35 -25.80
N ASN A 127 -9.77 -19.73 -25.90
CA ASN A 127 -8.68 -19.97 -24.94
C ASN A 127 -9.05 -19.48 -23.53
N VAL A 128 -9.71 -18.35 -23.40
CA VAL A 128 -10.19 -17.85 -22.11
C VAL A 128 -11.19 -18.83 -21.47
N ARG A 129 -12.14 -19.36 -22.24
CA ARG A 129 -13.08 -20.39 -21.77
C ARG A 129 -12.38 -21.70 -21.38
N ASN A 130 -11.41 -22.13 -22.18
CA ASN A 130 -10.64 -23.34 -21.90
C ASN A 130 -9.80 -23.15 -20.63
N TYR A 131 -9.18 -21.98 -20.44
CA TYR A 131 -8.43 -21.65 -19.24
C TYR A 131 -9.33 -21.72 -18.01
N HIS A 132 -10.48 -21.04 -18.03
CA HIS A 132 -11.45 -21.10 -16.93
C HIS A 132 -11.86 -22.54 -16.62
N LYS A 133 -12.27 -23.33 -17.62
CA LYS A 133 -12.68 -24.72 -17.46
C LYS A 133 -11.57 -25.60 -16.88
N THR A 134 -10.30 -25.28 -17.17
CA THR A 134 -9.17 -26.10 -16.73
C THR A 134 -8.81 -25.80 -15.28
N TYR A 135 -8.76 -24.51 -14.89
CA TYR A 135 -8.16 -24.08 -13.64
C TYR A 135 -9.17 -23.65 -12.55
N TYR A 136 -10.41 -23.25 -12.93
CA TYR A 136 -11.44 -22.87 -11.96
C TYR A 136 -12.28 -24.10 -11.56
N VAL A 137 -11.64 -24.99 -10.84
CA VAL A 137 -12.17 -26.29 -10.43
C VAL A 137 -11.88 -26.53 -8.96
N PRO A 138 -12.74 -27.30 -8.21
CA PRO A 138 -12.65 -27.40 -6.76
C PRO A 138 -11.31 -27.95 -6.25
N ASN A 139 -10.59 -28.75 -7.03
CA ASN A 139 -9.26 -29.23 -6.65
C ASN A 139 -8.11 -28.22 -6.96
N ASN A 140 -8.44 -27.01 -7.37
CA ASN A 140 -7.51 -25.89 -7.60
C ASN A 140 -8.03 -24.56 -7.04
N MET A 141 -9.04 -24.60 -6.17
CA MET A 141 -9.66 -23.43 -5.57
C MET A 141 -9.77 -23.59 -4.06
N ALA A 142 -9.65 -22.49 -3.34
CA ALA A 142 -9.96 -22.42 -1.91
C ALA A 142 -11.00 -21.32 -1.66
N VAL A 143 -11.84 -21.54 -0.67
CA VAL A 143 -12.72 -20.52 -0.10
C VAL A 143 -12.18 -20.19 1.30
N CYS A 144 -11.66 -18.99 1.47
CA CYS A 144 -11.07 -18.50 2.70
C CYS A 144 -12.00 -17.46 3.32
N VAL A 145 -12.50 -17.72 4.52
CA VAL A 145 -13.49 -16.86 5.18
C VAL A 145 -13.05 -16.52 6.60
N SER A 146 -13.20 -15.27 6.97
CA SER A 146 -12.96 -14.79 8.33
C SER A 146 -14.06 -13.81 8.72
N GLY A 147 -14.61 -13.91 9.93
CA GLY A 147 -15.65 -12.99 10.38
C GLY A 147 -16.63 -13.63 11.38
N ASP A 148 -17.85 -13.07 11.43
CA ASP A 148 -18.92 -13.44 12.34
C ASP A 148 -19.79 -14.55 11.73
N PHE A 149 -19.45 -15.81 11.98
CA PHE A 149 -20.20 -17.00 11.56
C PHE A 149 -19.83 -18.22 12.39
N GLU A 150 -20.73 -19.21 12.40
CA GLU A 150 -20.47 -20.54 12.95
C GLU A 150 -19.77 -21.42 11.89
N PRO A 151 -18.57 -21.98 12.17
CA PRO A 151 -17.77 -22.70 11.19
C PRO A 151 -18.49 -23.87 10.51
N ASP A 152 -19.23 -24.69 11.28
CA ASP A 152 -19.94 -25.83 10.73
C ASP A 152 -21.09 -25.42 9.80
N GLU A 153 -21.78 -24.31 10.11
CA GLU A 153 -22.83 -23.75 9.26
C GLU A 153 -22.24 -23.15 7.97
N MET A 154 -21.07 -22.51 8.07
CA MET A 154 -20.34 -22.01 6.90
C MET A 154 -19.94 -23.16 5.97
N VAL A 155 -19.35 -24.24 6.50
CA VAL A 155 -19.00 -25.44 5.71
C VAL A 155 -20.24 -26.03 5.04
N ALA A 156 -21.35 -26.17 5.75
CA ALA A 156 -22.60 -26.68 5.18
C ALA A 156 -23.15 -25.75 4.05
N THR A 157 -23.02 -24.44 4.21
CA THR A 157 -23.43 -23.47 3.18
C THR A 157 -22.54 -23.57 1.94
N ILE A 158 -21.23 -23.69 2.10
CA ILE A 158 -20.30 -23.89 0.98
C ILE A 158 -20.62 -25.22 0.28
N GLU A 159 -20.80 -26.31 1.02
CA GLU A 159 -21.16 -27.62 0.44
C GLU A 159 -22.49 -27.55 -0.33
N LYS A 160 -23.49 -26.87 0.20
CA LYS A 160 -24.81 -26.68 -0.45
C LYS A 160 -24.69 -26.06 -1.85
N TYR A 161 -23.85 -25.05 -2.00
CA TYR A 161 -23.75 -24.29 -3.24
C TYR A 161 -22.60 -24.72 -4.17
N PHE A 162 -21.48 -25.20 -3.64
CA PHE A 162 -20.30 -25.61 -4.40
C PHE A 162 -20.11 -27.12 -4.53
N GLY A 163 -20.79 -27.93 -3.71
CA GLY A 163 -20.53 -29.37 -3.58
C GLY A 163 -20.79 -30.21 -4.85
N ASP A 164 -21.52 -29.70 -5.83
CA ASP A 164 -21.74 -30.35 -7.13
C ASP A 164 -20.66 -30.03 -8.18
N MET A 165 -19.72 -29.10 -7.89
CA MET A 165 -18.61 -28.81 -8.80
C MET A 165 -17.71 -30.03 -8.96
N GLN A 166 -17.28 -30.28 -10.19
CA GLN A 166 -16.46 -31.46 -10.50
C GLN A 166 -14.98 -31.11 -10.57
N PRO A 167 -14.11 -31.87 -9.87
CA PRO A 167 -12.68 -31.68 -9.94
C PRO A 167 -12.14 -32.01 -11.36
N ASN A 168 -11.03 -31.38 -11.74
CA ASN A 168 -10.28 -31.72 -12.93
C ASN A 168 -9.17 -32.74 -12.57
N PRO A 169 -9.33 -34.04 -12.89
CA PRO A 169 -8.32 -35.04 -12.58
C PRO A 169 -7.03 -34.87 -13.42
N ASN A 170 -7.08 -34.05 -14.49
CA ASN A 170 -5.96 -33.80 -15.37
C ASN A 170 -5.53 -32.32 -15.27
N LEU A 171 -5.52 -31.77 -14.05
CA LEU A 171 -5.01 -30.42 -13.82
C LEU A 171 -3.54 -30.37 -14.30
N PRO A 172 -3.19 -29.45 -15.22
CA PRO A 172 -1.83 -29.37 -15.72
C PRO A 172 -0.87 -28.95 -14.60
N GLU A 173 0.24 -29.68 -14.48
CA GLU A 173 1.36 -29.24 -13.67
C GLU A 173 2.27 -28.31 -14.47
N LEU A 174 2.75 -27.24 -13.85
CA LEU A 174 3.70 -26.34 -14.49
C LEU A 174 5.03 -27.08 -14.71
N GLN A 175 5.49 -27.08 -15.97
CA GLN A 175 6.76 -27.66 -16.35
C GLN A 175 7.70 -26.56 -16.80
N PHE A 176 8.88 -26.50 -16.19
CA PHE A 176 9.94 -25.54 -16.55
C PHE A 176 11.32 -26.15 -16.38
N GLU A 177 12.29 -25.64 -17.12
CA GLU A 177 13.71 -25.97 -16.90
C GLU A 177 14.18 -25.25 -15.64
N PRO A 178 14.85 -25.94 -14.71
CA PRO A 178 15.40 -25.31 -13.52
C PRO A 178 16.36 -24.16 -13.87
N GLU A 179 16.30 -23.11 -13.12
CA GLU A 179 17.15 -21.95 -13.32
C GLU A 179 18.62 -22.29 -13.02
N LYS A 180 19.51 -21.95 -13.92
CA LYS A 180 20.95 -22.14 -13.72
C LYS A 180 21.47 -21.09 -12.72
N PRO A 181 22.47 -21.45 -11.87
CA PRO A 181 23.11 -20.49 -10.98
C PRO A 181 23.63 -19.26 -11.71
N ILE A 182 23.40 -18.08 -11.18
CA ILE A 182 24.04 -16.84 -11.62
C ILE A 182 25.46 -16.84 -11.04
N THR A 183 26.47 -16.80 -11.88
CA THR A 183 27.90 -16.84 -11.49
C THR A 183 28.64 -15.54 -11.78
N THR A 184 28.00 -14.64 -12.50
CA THR A 184 28.45 -13.26 -12.78
C THR A 184 27.24 -12.35 -12.81
N PRO A 185 27.34 -11.10 -12.35
CA PRO A 185 26.19 -10.21 -12.32
C PRO A 185 25.51 -10.04 -13.68
N VAL A 186 24.19 -10.21 -13.69
CA VAL A 186 23.35 -9.98 -14.89
C VAL A 186 22.95 -8.52 -14.90
N VAL A 187 23.53 -7.72 -15.80
CA VAL A 187 23.29 -6.28 -15.90
C VAL A 187 22.23 -5.96 -16.93
N LYS A 188 21.24 -5.16 -16.57
CA LYS A 188 20.21 -4.62 -17.46
C LYS A 188 20.07 -3.11 -17.25
N GLU A 189 19.73 -2.41 -18.33
CA GLU A 189 19.37 -1.00 -18.31
C GLU A 189 17.91 -0.81 -18.70
N VAL A 190 17.20 0.03 -17.97
CA VAL A 190 15.81 0.40 -18.21
C VAL A 190 15.72 1.92 -18.33
N TYR A 191 15.01 2.39 -19.34
CA TYR A 191 14.81 3.80 -19.58
C TYR A 191 13.37 4.22 -19.36
N GLY A 192 13.19 5.39 -18.76
CA GLY A 192 11.90 6.00 -18.52
C GLY A 192 12.02 7.43 -18.03
N LEU A 193 10.89 8.13 -17.96
CA LEU A 193 10.85 9.55 -17.68
C LEU A 193 11.09 9.91 -16.21
N GLU A 194 10.84 8.98 -15.30
CA GLU A 194 10.99 9.22 -13.86
C GLU A 194 12.46 9.23 -13.43
N ALA A 195 12.71 9.65 -12.18
CA ALA A 195 14.04 9.74 -11.60
C ALA A 195 14.81 8.41 -11.61
N ALA A 196 16.13 8.49 -11.77
CA ALA A 196 17.01 7.33 -11.81
C ALA A 196 17.04 6.58 -10.47
N ASN A 197 17.21 5.24 -10.56
CA ASN A 197 17.44 4.35 -9.41
C ASN A 197 18.21 3.10 -9.83
N VAL A 198 18.68 2.33 -8.85
CA VAL A 198 19.31 1.04 -9.06
C VAL A 198 18.67 0.00 -8.17
N MET A 199 18.47 -1.23 -8.70
CA MET A 199 17.94 -2.36 -7.97
C MET A 199 18.83 -3.59 -8.21
N LEU A 200 19.18 -4.28 -7.13
CA LEU A 200 19.87 -5.56 -7.14
C LEU A 200 18.94 -6.66 -6.66
N GLY A 201 19.05 -7.85 -7.24
CA GLY A 201 18.22 -9.00 -6.88
C GLY A 201 18.99 -10.31 -6.88
N TRP A 202 18.75 -11.14 -5.86
CA TRP A 202 19.24 -12.51 -5.74
C TRP A 202 18.06 -13.47 -5.82
N ARG A 203 18.30 -14.62 -6.47
CA ARG A 203 17.29 -15.68 -6.52
C ARG A 203 17.33 -16.51 -5.25
N LEU A 204 16.16 -16.79 -4.71
CA LEU A 204 15.96 -17.65 -3.54
C LEU A 204 15.13 -18.89 -3.91
N PRO A 205 15.12 -19.92 -3.06
CA PRO A 205 14.18 -21.03 -3.21
C PRO A 205 12.73 -20.56 -3.02
N GLY A 206 11.77 -21.39 -3.42
CA GLY A 206 10.34 -21.11 -3.29
C GLY A 206 9.83 -21.10 -1.85
N ALA A 207 8.60 -20.65 -1.67
CA ALA A 207 7.96 -20.40 -0.38
C ALA A 207 7.98 -21.57 0.60
N ASN A 208 7.92 -22.81 0.10
CA ASN A 208 7.91 -24.02 0.95
C ASN A 208 9.29 -24.47 1.45
N ASP A 209 10.37 -23.80 1.04
CA ASP A 209 11.68 -24.09 1.60
C ASP A 209 11.78 -23.52 3.02
N LYS A 210 12.23 -24.33 3.97
CA LYS A 210 12.36 -23.92 5.39
C LYS A 210 13.31 -22.76 5.61
N SER A 211 14.18 -22.46 4.65
CA SER A 211 15.04 -21.28 4.69
C SER A 211 14.30 -19.95 4.51
N THR A 212 13.02 -19.96 4.15
CA THR A 212 12.20 -18.75 4.06
C THR A 212 12.00 -18.06 5.40
N ASP A 213 11.92 -18.82 6.51
CA ASP A 213 11.87 -18.23 7.86
C ASP A 213 13.13 -17.38 8.15
N ILE A 214 14.29 -17.80 7.65
CA ILE A 214 15.55 -17.04 7.78
C ILE A 214 15.54 -15.83 6.85
N SER A 215 14.97 -15.95 5.64
CA SER A 215 14.95 -14.84 4.68
C SER A 215 14.22 -13.60 5.20
N ASP A 216 13.16 -13.79 6.00
CA ASP A 216 12.43 -12.67 6.61
C ASP A 216 13.26 -11.99 7.71
N ILE A 217 13.97 -12.77 8.53
CA ILE A 217 14.91 -12.23 9.52
C ILE A 217 16.04 -11.47 8.82
N VAL A 218 16.63 -12.04 7.78
CA VAL A 218 17.66 -11.39 6.96
C VAL A 218 17.15 -10.10 6.36
N GLY A 219 15.92 -10.12 5.80
CA GLY A 219 15.27 -8.93 5.26
C GLY A 219 15.17 -7.82 6.29
N SER A 220 14.71 -8.15 7.50
CA SER A 220 14.58 -7.18 8.60
C SER A 220 15.90 -6.70 9.17
N ILE A 221 16.93 -7.55 9.26
CA ILE A 221 18.27 -7.12 9.68
C ILE A 221 18.85 -6.13 8.66
N LEU A 222 18.60 -6.34 7.38
CA LEU A 222 19.10 -5.43 6.35
C LEU A 222 18.28 -4.14 6.27
N TYR A 223 16.95 -4.27 6.30
CA TYR A 223 16.04 -3.14 6.23
C TYR A 223 14.71 -3.47 6.92
N ASN A 224 14.31 -2.67 7.90
CA ASN A 224 13.02 -2.79 8.59
C ASN A 224 12.28 -1.45 8.71
N GLY A 225 12.81 -0.38 8.11
CA GLY A 225 12.25 0.97 8.15
C GLY A 225 12.61 1.75 9.41
N GLN A 226 13.46 1.19 10.30
CA GLN A 226 13.82 1.81 11.58
C GLN A 226 15.28 1.57 11.98
N ALA A 227 15.72 0.32 12.09
CA ALA A 227 17.00 -0.04 12.69
C ALA A 227 17.78 -1.13 11.92
N GLY A 228 17.44 -1.41 10.67
CA GLY A 228 18.21 -2.28 9.79
C GLY A 228 19.53 -1.62 9.35
N LEU A 229 20.46 -2.41 8.82
CA LEU A 229 21.75 -1.89 8.33
C LEU A 229 21.56 -0.76 7.32
N ILE A 230 20.71 -0.94 6.33
CA ILE A 230 20.36 0.10 5.33
C ILE A 230 19.71 1.31 6.01
N ASP A 231 18.85 1.09 7.01
CA ASP A 231 18.20 2.18 7.73
C ASP A 231 19.21 3.07 8.45
N LEU A 232 20.12 2.45 9.22
CA LEU A 232 21.08 3.19 10.03
C LEU A 232 22.23 3.75 9.20
N ASP A 233 22.84 2.91 8.34
CA ASP A 233 24.11 3.25 7.69
C ASP A 233 23.94 4.05 6.40
N LEU A 234 22.79 3.93 5.70
CA LEU A 234 22.54 4.63 4.45
C LEU A 234 21.49 5.72 4.58
N ASN A 235 20.31 5.41 5.14
CA ASN A 235 19.20 6.36 5.23
C ASN A 235 19.41 7.37 6.36
N GLN A 236 19.66 6.90 7.58
CA GLN A 236 19.87 7.78 8.75
C GLN A 236 21.12 8.66 8.59
N GLN A 237 22.20 8.11 8.03
CA GLN A 237 23.42 8.87 7.73
C GLN A 237 23.34 9.65 6.42
N GLN A 238 22.15 9.66 5.76
CA GLN A 238 21.90 10.43 4.55
C GLN A 238 22.95 10.21 3.44
N LYS A 239 23.47 8.99 3.27
CA LYS A 239 24.44 8.64 2.22
C LYS A 239 23.80 8.46 0.86
N VAL A 240 22.49 8.22 0.80
CA VAL A 240 21.65 8.10 -0.39
C VAL A 240 20.38 8.92 -0.21
N LEU A 241 19.63 9.15 -1.28
CA LEU A 241 18.32 9.81 -1.17
C LEU A 241 17.30 8.90 -0.46
N SER A 242 17.34 7.62 -0.77
CA SER A 242 16.62 6.54 -0.06
C SER A 242 17.15 5.18 -0.49
N ALA A 243 17.15 4.21 0.41
CA ALA A 243 17.42 2.81 0.11
C ALA A 243 16.52 1.90 0.93
N TYR A 244 16.25 0.71 0.41
CA TYR A 244 15.43 -0.31 1.06
C TYR A 244 15.80 -1.71 0.56
N GLY A 245 15.36 -2.73 1.29
CA GLY A 245 15.53 -4.12 0.88
C GLY A 245 14.47 -5.03 1.50
N TYR A 246 14.15 -6.14 0.83
CA TYR A 246 13.19 -7.14 1.32
C TYR A 246 13.24 -8.44 0.53
N ALA A 247 12.71 -9.51 1.12
CA ALA A 247 12.45 -10.76 0.43
C ALA A 247 11.05 -10.73 -0.22
N SER A 248 10.96 -11.14 -1.48
CA SER A 248 9.70 -11.35 -2.20
C SER A 248 9.48 -12.85 -2.38
N THR A 249 8.54 -13.39 -1.61
CA THR A 249 8.30 -14.84 -1.54
C THR A 249 7.23 -15.25 -2.55
N GLN A 250 7.52 -16.27 -3.35
CA GLN A 250 6.61 -16.88 -4.33
C GLN A 250 6.74 -18.40 -4.30
N PRO A 251 5.74 -19.18 -4.77
CA PRO A 251 5.72 -20.64 -4.65
C PRO A 251 6.95 -21.38 -5.18
N ASP A 252 7.36 -21.12 -6.43
CA ASP A 252 8.44 -21.89 -7.09
C ASP A 252 9.83 -21.32 -6.84
N TYR A 253 9.98 -20.01 -6.94
CA TYR A 253 11.20 -19.25 -6.66
C TYR A 253 10.83 -17.96 -5.94
N SER A 254 11.70 -17.52 -5.05
CA SER A 254 11.62 -16.22 -4.39
C SER A 254 12.80 -15.34 -4.81
N SER A 255 12.77 -14.08 -4.43
CA SER A 255 13.88 -13.16 -4.66
C SER A 255 14.18 -12.35 -3.41
N PHE A 256 15.45 -11.97 -3.23
CA PHE A 256 15.88 -10.97 -2.26
C PHE A 256 16.32 -9.72 -3.02
N LEU A 257 15.76 -8.58 -2.66
CA LEU A 257 15.91 -7.34 -3.41
C LEU A 257 16.44 -6.22 -2.52
N VAL A 258 17.35 -5.42 -3.06
CA VAL A 258 17.76 -4.16 -2.48
C VAL A 258 17.76 -3.08 -3.56
N ALA A 259 17.31 -1.88 -3.20
CA ALA A 259 17.23 -0.79 -4.16
C ALA A 259 17.61 0.54 -3.51
N GLY A 260 18.09 1.47 -4.34
CA GLY A 260 18.48 2.78 -3.87
C GLY A 260 18.32 3.87 -4.92
N ARG A 261 18.11 5.10 -4.43
CA ARG A 261 17.99 6.31 -5.22
C ARG A 261 19.16 7.25 -4.92
N PRO A 262 19.79 7.81 -5.95
CA PRO A 262 20.95 8.67 -5.79
C PRO A 262 20.55 10.06 -5.29
N LYS A 263 21.44 10.68 -4.52
CA LYS A 263 21.44 12.11 -4.22
C LYS A 263 21.84 12.92 -5.46
N THR A 264 21.73 14.23 -5.36
CA THR A 264 22.21 15.14 -6.44
C THR A 264 23.70 14.93 -6.69
N GLY A 265 24.06 14.59 -7.92
CA GLY A 265 25.44 14.37 -8.34
C GLY A 265 26.02 13.00 -7.99
N GLN A 266 25.28 12.13 -7.29
CA GLN A 266 25.70 10.77 -7.01
C GLN A 266 25.37 9.85 -8.20
N SER A 267 26.28 8.97 -8.55
CA SER A 267 26.09 7.98 -9.60
C SER A 267 25.30 6.77 -9.11
N LEU A 268 24.68 6.02 -10.03
CA LEU A 268 24.02 4.77 -9.71
C LEU A 268 25.02 3.69 -9.27
N ASP A 269 26.27 3.74 -9.75
CA ASP A 269 27.32 2.83 -9.33
C ASP A 269 27.72 3.05 -7.87
N GLU A 270 27.84 4.32 -7.43
CA GLU A 270 28.07 4.63 -6.02
C GLU A 270 26.95 4.11 -5.12
N VAL A 271 25.69 4.25 -5.53
CA VAL A 271 24.55 3.70 -4.77
C VAL A 271 24.59 2.18 -4.74
N ARG A 272 24.89 1.52 -5.88
CA ARG A 272 25.09 0.06 -5.96
C ARG A 272 26.16 -0.40 -4.95
N ASP A 273 27.30 0.25 -4.95
CA ASP A 273 28.43 -0.14 -4.11
C ASP A 273 28.09 -0.02 -2.61
N LEU A 274 27.39 1.06 -2.21
CA LEU A 274 26.87 1.21 -0.85
C LEU A 274 25.89 0.10 -0.47
N LEU A 275 24.96 -0.28 -1.35
CA LEU A 275 24.04 -1.39 -1.10
C LEU A 275 24.76 -2.74 -0.95
N LEU A 276 25.78 -2.98 -1.78
CA LEU A 276 26.59 -4.20 -1.70
C LEU A 276 27.46 -4.25 -0.43
N GLU A 277 27.91 -3.12 0.09
CA GLU A 277 28.60 -3.03 1.38
C GLU A 277 27.69 -3.50 2.53
N GLU A 278 26.40 -3.09 2.54
CA GLU A 278 25.47 -3.53 3.58
C GLU A 278 25.17 -5.04 3.48
N VAL A 279 25.03 -5.58 2.27
CA VAL A 279 24.89 -7.02 2.06
C VAL A 279 26.18 -7.77 2.49
N ALA A 280 27.35 -7.18 2.29
CA ALA A 280 28.62 -7.77 2.75
C ALA A 280 28.70 -7.82 4.28
N LYS A 281 28.32 -6.75 5.00
CA LYS A 281 28.24 -6.73 6.47
C LYS A 281 27.34 -7.86 6.99
N LEU A 282 26.17 -8.05 6.39
CA LEU A 282 25.27 -9.15 6.73
C LEU A 282 25.95 -10.52 6.57
N ARG A 283 26.67 -10.75 5.46
CA ARG A 283 27.39 -12.00 5.19
C ARG A 283 28.59 -12.24 6.12
N GLU A 284 29.22 -11.18 6.58
CA GLU A 284 30.34 -11.21 7.54
C GLU A 284 29.86 -11.32 8.99
N GLY A 285 28.55 -11.15 9.23
CA GLY A 285 27.96 -11.13 10.56
C GLY A 285 28.23 -9.83 11.32
N ASP A 286 28.51 -8.76 10.61
CA ASP A 286 28.74 -7.42 11.19
C ASP A 286 27.40 -6.72 11.42
N PHE A 287 26.62 -7.24 12.36
CA PHE A 287 25.37 -6.69 12.86
C PHE A 287 25.15 -7.09 14.33
N ASP A 288 24.36 -6.33 15.06
CA ASP A 288 24.01 -6.66 16.45
C ASP A 288 23.10 -7.91 16.49
N GLU A 289 23.50 -8.92 17.27
CA GLU A 289 22.73 -10.15 17.43
C GLU A 289 21.35 -9.92 18.04
N LYS A 290 21.17 -8.84 18.81
CA LYS A 290 19.85 -8.43 19.36
C LYS A 290 18.83 -8.16 18.28
N LEU A 291 19.24 -7.76 17.08
CA LEU A 291 18.31 -7.53 15.97
C LEU A 291 17.49 -8.76 15.62
N ILE A 292 17.99 -9.98 15.88
CA ILE A 292 17.24 -11.22 15.63
C ILE A 292 16.01 -11.29 16.56
N GLU A 293 16.23 -11.12 17.85
CA GLU A 293 15.14 -11.15 18.86
C GLU A 293 14.19 -9.98 18.63
N ALA A 294 14.72 -8.78 18.39
CA ALA A 294 13.92 -7.60 18.08
C ALA A 294 13.04 -7.82 16.83
N THR A 295 13.60 -8.38 15.75
CA THR A 295 12.85 -8.72 14.54
C THR A 295 11.70 -9.69 14.84
N ILE A 296 11.94 -10.74 15.61
CA ILE A 296 10.90 -11.71 15.98
C ILE A 296 9.78 -11.04 16.80
N ASN A 297 10.13 -10.16 17.74
CA ASN A 297 9.12 -9.43 18.52
C ASN A 297 8.31 -8.45 17.67
N ASN A 298 8.94 -7.74 16.74
CA ASN A 298 8.24 -6.89 15.79
C ASN A 298 7.36 -7.70 14.83
N TYR A 299 7.81 -8.88 14.38
CA TYR A 299 7.00 -9.80 13.58
C TYR A 299 5.77 -10.28 14.35
N LYS A 300 5.92 -10.67 15.62
CA LYS A 300 4.77 -11.01 16.49
C LYS A 300 3.76 -9.87 16.58
N MET A 301 4.25 -8.65 16.80
CA MET A 301 3.39 -7.48 16.88
C MET A 301 2.65 -7.22 15.56
N GLN A 302 3.32 -7.35 14.41
CA GLN A 302 2.70 -7.22 13.10
C GLN A 302 1.62 -8.28 12.86
N LEU A 303 1.88 -9.52 13.25
CA LEU A 303 0.91 -10.62 13.17
C LEU A 303 -0.32 -10.35 14.07
N MET A 304 -0.11 -9.86 15.30
CA MET A 304 -1.20 -9.45 16.17
C MET A 304 -2.07 -8.36 15.54
N ARG A 305 -1.48 -7.38 14.85
CA ARG A 305 -2.21 -6.35 14.09
C ARG A 305 -2.98 -6.92 12.92
N SER A 306 -2.38 -7.82 12.15
CA SER A 306 -3.07 -8.45 11.02
C SER A 306 -4.30 -9.26 11.45
N PHE A 307 -4.32 -9.73 12.70
CA PHE A 307 -5.49 -10.41 13.25
C PHE A 307 -6.63 -9.49 13.70
N GLU A 308 -6.42 -8.17 13.72
CA GLU A 308 -7.50 -7.21 14.01
C GLU A 308 -8.50 -7.11 12.86
N GLU A 309 -8.06 -7.36 11.62
CA GLU A 309 -8.85 -7.21 10.41
C GLU A 309 -9.26 -8.57 9.82
N ASN A 310 -10.54 -8.70 9.41
CA ASN A 310 -11.06 -9.93 8.84
C ASN A 310 -10.41 -10.29 7.50
N ASP A 311 -10.20 -9.31 6.62
CA ASP A 311 -9.56 -9.50 5.31
C ASP A 311 -8.12 -9.96 5.46
N SER A 312 -7.36 -9.37 6.38
CA SER A 312 -5.98 -9.74 6.66
C SER A 312 -5.86 -11.20 7.14
N ARG A 313 -6.80 -11.65 8.00
CA ARG A 313 -6.87 -13.07 8.41
C ARG A 313 -7.20 -13.99 7.23
N ALA A 314 -8.17 -13.61 6.40
CA ALA A 314 -8.54 -14.40 5.22
C ALA A 314 -7.38 -14.52 4.23
N ILE A 315 -6.63 -13.45 4.01
CA ILE A 315 -5.46 -13.43 3.12
C ILE A 315 -4.32 -14.34 3.62
N LEU A 316 -4.13 -14.49 4.93
CA LEU A 316 -3.14 -15.44 5.45
C LEU A 316 -3.47 -16.88 5.02
N TYR A 317 -4.75 -17.28 5.03
CA TYR A 317 -5.17 -18.58 4.52
C TYR A 317 -4.95 -18.71 3.01
N VAL A 318 -5.17 -17.63 2.26
CA VAL A 318 -4.92 -17.60 0.81
C VAL A 318 -3.44 -17.89 0.53
N TYR A 319 -2.52 -17.21 1.20
CA TYR A 319 -1.09 -17.43 0.99
C TYR A 319 -0.62 -18.82 1.41
N SER A 320 -1.16 -19.35 2.52
CA SER A 320 -0.89 -20.73 2.94
C SER A 320 -1.34 -21.74 1.85
N PHE A 321 -2.54 -21.55 1.30
CA PHE A 321 -3.05 -22.40 0.22
C PHE A 321 -2.20 -22.30 -1.07
N ILE A 322 -1.87 -21.11 -1.51
CA ILE A 322 -1.11 -20.87 -2.75
C ILE A 322 0.32 -21.42 -2.64
N SER A 323 0.97 -21.26 -1.50
CA SER A 323 2.30 -21.82 -1.25
C SER A 323 2.28 -23.34 -1.04
N GLY A 324 1.09 -23.93 -0.84
CA GLY A 324 0.94 -25.35 -0.47
C GLY A 324 1.46 -25.66 0.95
N ALA A 325 1.58 -24.65 1.81
CA ALA A 325 1.99 -24.81 3.20
C ALA A 325 0.87 -25.41 4.05
N ASP A 326 1.22 -26.27 5.01
CA ASP A 326 0.28 -26.69 6.03
C ASP A 326 0.02 -25.54 7.00
N TRP A 327 -1.24 -25.24 7.31
CA TRP A 327 -1.60 -24.19 8.27
C TRP A 327 -0.96 -24.38 9.65
N ALA A 328 -0.76 -25.64 10.09
CA ALA A 328 -0.05 -25.94 11.33
C ALA A 328 1.42 -25.48 11.29
N ASP A 329 2.06 -25.54 10.12
CA ASP A 329 3.42 -25.03 9.93
C ASP A 329 3.45 -23.49 9.99
N GLU A 330 2.43 -22.80 9.43
CA GLU A 330 2.31 -21.35 9.54
C GLU A 330 2.12 -20.92 11.00
N VAL A 331 1.25 -21.58 11.76
CA VAL A 331 1.06 -21.31 13.20
C VAL A 331 2.36 -21.51 13.99
N ALA A 332 3.17 -22.52 13.64
CA ALA A 332 4.44 -22.81 14.31
C ALA A 332 5.61 -21.93 13.83
N ARG A 333 5.39 -20.99 12.91
CA ARG A 333 6.44 -20.20 12.27
C ARG A 333 7.26 -19.37 13.26
N ILE A 334 6.60 -18.65 14.17
CA ILE A 334 7.26 -17.85 15.20
C ILE A 334 8.16 -18.73 16.10
N ASP A 335 7.66 -19.93 16.46
CA ASP A 335 8.45 -20.88 17.27
C ASP A 335 9.68 -21.41 16.52
N ARG A 336 9.62 -21.52 15.20
CA ARG A 336 10.78 -21.86 14.37
C ARG A 336 11.73 -20.67 14.28
N MET A 337 11.23 -19.48 14.00
CA MET A 337 12.05 -18.25 13.91
C MET A 337 12.80 -17.99 15.22
N SER A 338 12.18 -18.25 16.39
CA SER A 338 12.82 -18.03 17.69
C SER A 338 14.04 -18.91 17.98
N LYS A 339 14.30 -19.91 17.15
CA LYS A 339 15.46 -20.82 17.27
C LYS A 339 16.60 -20.43 16.31
N ILE A 340 16.39 -19.46 15.44
CA ILE A 340 17.37 -19.02 14.46
C ILE A 340 18.46 -18.23 15.17
N THR A 341 19.69 -18.63 14.93
CA THR A 341 20.90 -18.02 15.51
C THR A 341 21.55 -17.04 14.52
N LYS A 342 22.46 -16.20 15.03
CA LYS A 342 23.28 -15.33 14.19
C LYS A 342 24.07 -16.13 13.13
N GLN A 343 24.57 -17.32 13.50
CA GLN A 343 25.30 -18.17 12.56
C GLN A 343 24.41 -18.68 11.43
N ASP A 344 23.14 -19.03 11.72
CA ASP A 344 22.20 -19.46 10.69
C ASP A 344 21.91 -18.34 9.68
N VAL A 345 21.80 -17.08 10.16
CA VAL A 345 21.64 -15.89 9.32
C VAL A 345 22.86 -15.69 8.42
N VAL A 346 24.06 -15.77 8.98
CA VAL A 346 25.33 -15.61 8.24
C VAL A 346 25.50 -16.71 7.19
N ASP A 347 25.24 -17.97 7.56
CA ASP A 347 25.35 -19.11 6.66
C ASP A 347 24.35 -18.99 5.50
N TRP A 348 23.12 -18.57 5.81
CA TRP A 348 22.10 -18.33 4.81
C TRP A 348 22.50 -17.20 3.85
N ALA A 349 22.95 -16.07 4.38
CA ALA A 349 23.39 -14.93 3.60
C ALA A 349 24.57 -15.29 2.67
N ASN A 350 25.54 -16.05 3.16
CA ASN A 350 26.66 -16.54 2.36
C ASN A 350 26.22 -17.53 1.26
N LYS A 351 25.19 -18.32 1.52
CA LYS A 351 24.65 -19.27 0.53
C LYS A 351 23.88 -18.60 -0.59
N TYR A 352 23.06 -17.60 -0.26
CA TYR A 352 22.09 -17.06 -1.21
C TYR A 352 22.44 -15.66 -1.72
N LEU A 353 23.10 -14.82 -0.92
CA LEU A 353 23.44 -13.44 -1.29
C LEU A 353 24.92 -13.32 -1.71
N GLY A 354 25.35 -14.20 -2.63
CA GLY A 354 26.73 -14.22 -3.10
C GLY A 354 27.14 -12.92 -3.80
N PRO A 355 28.47 -12.57 -3.77
CA PRO A 355 28.96 -11.28 -4.24
C PRO A 355 28.92 -11.11 -5.76
N GLU A 356 28.66 -12.18 -6.52
CA GLU A 356 28.56 -12.16 -7.98
C GLU A 356 27.30 -12.89 -8.49
N SER A 357 26.44 -13.40 -7.59
CA SER A 357 25.28 -14.23 -7.93
C SER A 357 23.96 -13.44 -7.98
N TYR A 358 23.97 -12.22 -8.54
CA TYR A 358 22.81 -11.33 -8.57
C TYR A 358 22.54 -10.74 -9.95
N ALA A 359 21.31 -10.21 -10.10
CA ALA A 359 20.96 -9.33 -11.21
C ALA A 359 20.99 -7.86 -10.74
N ILE A 360 21.32 -6.96 -11.64
CA ILE A 360 21.30 -5.52 -11.39
C ILE A 360 20.58 -4.80 -12.50
N ILE A 361 19.62 -3.96 -12.11
CA ILE A 361 18.84 -3.13 -13.01
C ILE A 361 19.18 -1.67 -12.74
N TYR A 362 19.76 -1.02 -13.74
CA TYR A 362 19.96 0.42 -13.75
C TYR A 362 18.77 1.09 -14.44
N LYS A 363 17.94 1.78 -13.69
CA LYS A 363 16.91 2.62 -14.26
C LYS A 363 17.47 4.02 -14.51
N ARG A 364 17.48 4.44 -15.78
CA ARG A 364 18.00 5.75 -16.22
C ARG A 364 16.88 6.65 -16.71
N GLU A 365 17.08 7.96 -16.54
CA GLU A 365 16.18 8.96 -17.13
C GLU A 365 16.36 9.00 -18.64
N GLY A 366 15.25 9.03 -19.37
CA GLY A 366 15.27 9.15 -20.83
C GLY A 366 14.11 8.44 -21.51
N LYS A 367 14.00 8.64 -22.81
CA LYS A 367 13.04 7.89 -23.63
C LYS A 367 13.52 6.47 -23.80
N ASP A 368 12.58 5.54 -23.69
CA ASP A 368 12.82 4.14 -23.96
C ASP A 368 13.12 3.97 -25.46
N PRO A 369 14.33 3.49 -25.86
CA PRO A 369 14.69 3.33 -27.25
C PRO A 369 13.89 2.23 -27.97
N ASP A 370 13.36 1.26 -27.19
CA ASP A 370 12.63 0.10 -27.69
C ASP A 370 11.11 0.27 -27.59
N GLU A 371 10.63 1.50 -27.32
CA GLU A 371 9.22 1.78 -27.18
C GLU A 371 8.44 1.48 -28.47
N GLN A 372 7.57 0.46 -28.40
CA GLN A 372 6.69 0.11 -29.52
C GLN A 372 5.34 0.84 -29.38
N LYS A 373 4.91 1.49 -30.46
CA LYS A 373 3.57 2.07 -30.58
C LYS A 373 2.69 1.13 -31.39
N ILE A 374 1.76 0.45 -30.72
CA ILE A 374 0.75 -0.38 -31.39
C ILE A 374 -0.55 0.44 -31.45
N ALA A 375 -1.08 0.59 -32.67
CA ALA A 375 -2.32 1.35 -32.87
C ALA A 375 -3.52 0.60 -32.27
N ALA A 376 -4.31 1.29 -31.45
CA ALA A 376 -5.59 0.76 -30.99
C ALA A 376 -6.59 0.61 -32.15
N PRO A 377 -7.33 -0.48 -32.26
CA PRO A 377 -8.41 -0.61 -33.23
C PRO A 377 -9.56 0.36 -32.87
N LYS A 378 -10.29 0.82 -33.89
CA LYS A 378 -11.55 1.52 -33.63
C LYS A 378 -12.59 0.49 -33.23
N ILE A 379 -13.19 0.68 -32.05
CA ILE A 379 -14.34 -0.07 -31.58
C ILE A 379 -15.62 0.78 -31.66
N THR A 380 -16.74 0.14 -31.95
CA THR A 380 -18.07 0.77 -31.87
C THR A 380 -18.52 0.75 -30.41
N PRO A 381 -18.89 1.89 -29.80
CA PRO A 381 -19.43 1.91 -28.46
C PRO A 381 -20.60 0.93 -28.30
N ILE A 382 -20.52 0.06 -27.29
CA ILE A 382 -21.55 -0.95 -27.04
C ILE A 382 -22.76 -0.34 -26.31
N VAL A 383 -23.89 -1.05 -26.41
CA VAL A 383 -25.11 -0.75 -25.62
C VAL A 383 -24.93 -1.36 -24.23
N THR A 384 -25.12 -0.58 -23.18
CA THR A 384 -24.85 -1.05 -21.82
C THR A 384 -26.08 -1.59 -21.09
N ASN A 385 -27.29 -1.47 -21.61
CA ASN A 385 -28.54 -1.98 -21.01
C ASN A 385 -28.61 -1.84 -19.48
N ARG A 386 -28.10 -0.72 -18.97
CA ARG A 386 -27.84 -0.45 -17.56
C ARG A 386 -29.08 -0.64 -16.68
N ASP A 387 -30.26 -0.30 -17.19
CA ASP A 387 -31.52 -0.35 -16.46
C ASP A 387 -32.20 -1.74 -16.50
N SER A 388 -31.61 -2.69 -17.22
CA SER A 388 -32.08 -4.07 -17.28
C SER A 388 -31.51 -4.90 -16.13
N GLN A 389 -32.24 -5.95 -15.73
CA GLN A 389 -31.78 -6.91 -14.72
C GLN A 389 -32.29 -8.31 -15.03
N SER A 390 -31.57 -9.32 -14.53
CA SER A 390 -31.97 -10.73 -14.64
C SER A 390 -33.03 -11.11 -13.57
N GLU A 391 -33.66 -12.28 -13.77
CA GLU A 391 -34.49 -12.90 -12.75
C GLU A 391 -33.67 -13.26 -11.52
N PHE A 392 -32.40 -13.66 -11.68
CA PHE A 392 -31.48 -14.01 -10.58
C PHE A 392 -31.20 -12.80 -9.67
N LEU A 393 -30.93 -11.63 -10.25
CA LEU A 393 -30.76 -10.40 -9.46
C LEU A 393 -32.06 -10.06 -8.71
N SER A 394 -33.23 -10.19 -9.36
CA SER A 394 -34.53 -9.95 -8.71
C SER A 394 -34.77 -10.91 -7.55
N GLU A 395 -34.38 -12.19 -7.70
CA GLU A 395 -34.46 -13.18 -6.63
C GLU A 395 -33.60 -12.80 -5.41
N ILE A 396 -32.34 -12.39 -5.65
CA ILE A 396 -31.44 -11.93 -4.57
C ILE A 396 -31.99 -10.69 -3.88
N GLN A 397 -32.47 -9.69 -4.63
CA GLN A 397 -33.02 -8.45 -4.07
C GLN A 397 -34.28 -8.68 -3.21
N THR A 398 -35.05 -9.71 -3.50
CA THR A 398 -36.29 -10.04 -2.77
C THR A 398 -36.12 -11.14 -1.75
N SER A 399 -34.92 -11.68 -1.60
CA SER A 399 -34.62 -12.71 -0.61
C SER A 399 -34.87 -12.22 0.82
N GLN A 400 -35.42 -13.08 1.66
CA GLN A 400 -35.66 -12.75 3.06
C GLN A 400 -34.42 -13.09 3.89
N VAL A 401 -33.83 -12.08 4.51
CA VAL A 401 -32.70 -12.22 5.42
C VAL A 401 -33.05 -11.63 6.80
N GLN A 402 -32.42 -12.13 7.84
CA GLN A 402 -32.58 -11.52 9.16
C GLN A 402 -31.88 -10.16 9.16
N PRO A 403 -32.52 -9.08 9.63
CA PRO A 403 -31.90 -7.77 9.68
C PRO A 403 -30.74 -7.76 10.68
N ILE A 404 -29.69 -7.00 10.36
CA ILE A 404 -28.63 -6.65 11.29
C ILE A 404 -28.90 -5.23 11.78
N GLU A 405 -28.96 -5.05 13.09
CA GLU A 405 -29.09 -3.73 13.67
C GLU A 405 -27.74 -3.00 13.66
N PRO A 406 -27.68 -1.77 13.18
CA PRO A 406 -26.41 -1.03 13.14
C PRO A 406 -25.94 -0.69 14.56
N VAL A 407 -24.66 -0.86 14.81
CA VAL A 407 -24.01 -0.45 16.05
C VAL A 407 -23.30 0.89 15.84
N PHE A 408 -23.89 1.94 16.38
CA PHE A 408 -23.29 3.28 16.32
C PHE A 408 -22.32 3.50 17.49
N VAL A 409 -21.16 4.11 17.20
CA VAL A 409 -20.23 4.54 18.23
C VAL A 409 -20.82 5.72 19.00
N ASP A 410 -20.97 5.56 20.30
CA ASP A 410 -21.33 6.65 21.22
C ASP A 410 -20.07 7.11 21.97
N TYR A 411 -19.50 8.22 21.53
CA TYR A 411 -18.26 8.75 22.11
C TYR A 411 -18.32 9.02 23.62
N LYS A 412 -19.51 9.22 24.19
CA LYS A 412 -19.69 9.42 25.63
C LYS A 412 -19.77 8.11 26.41
N LYS A 413 -20.22 7.05 25.75
CA LYS A 413 -20.42 5.73 26.36
C LYS A 413 -19.26 4.79 26.08
N ASP A 414 -18.75 4.81 24.84
CA ASP A 414 -17.77 3.85 24.37
C ASP A 414 -16.33 4.29 24.60
N MET A 415 -16.12 5.56 25.01
CA MET A 415 -14.83 6.16 25.36
C MET A 415 -14.92 6.87 26.71
N SER A 416 -13.77 6.98 27.39
CA SER A 416 -13.61 7.91 28.51
C SER A 416 -12.94 9.19 28.06
N GLN A 417 -13.33 10.30 28.64
CA GLN A 417 -12.67 11.59 28.45
C GLN A 417 -12.23 12.15 29.78
N PHE A 418 -11.00 12.62 29.88
CA PHE A 418 -10.48 13.28 31.05
C PHE A 418 -9.42 14.33 30.67
N GLU A 419 -9.15 15.24 31.57
CA GLU A 419 -8.09 16.24 31.43
C GLU A 419 -6.82 15.72 32.14
N ALA A 420 -5.70 15.59 31.40
CA ALA A 420 -4.42 15.20 31.99
C ALA A 420 -3.78 16.35 32.76
N GLN A 421 -3.87 17.57 32.23
CA GLN A 421 -3.59 18.85 32.85
C GLN A 421 -4.34 19.95 32.08
N PRO A 422 -4.48 21.19 32.62
CA PRO A 422 -5.20 22.27 31.95
C PRO A 422 -4.72 22.49 30.51
N GLY A 423 -5.64 22.27 29.55
CA GLY A 423 -5.38 22.39 28.12
C GLY A 423 -4.90 21.12 27.41
N ILE A 424 -4.96 19.98 28.10
CA ILE A 424 -4.71 18.64 27.47
C ILE A 424 -5.89 17.72 27.78
N ASP A 425 -6.79 17.63 26.82
CA ASP A 425 -7.90 16.68 26.86
C ASP A 425 -7.44 15.32 26.35
N VAL A 426 -7.81 14.25 27.06
CA VAL A 426 -7.48 12.87 26.71
C VAL A 426 -8.74 12.12 26.34
N LEU A 427 -8.76 11.54 25.14
CA LEU A 427 -9.74 10.54 24.73
C LEU A 427 -9.12 9.15 24.92
N TYR A 428 -9.74 8.37 25.77
CA TYR A 428 -9.26 7.04 26.15
C TYR A 428 -10.23 5.96 25.69
N LYS A 429 -9.70 4.92 25.02
CA LYS A 429 -10.41 3.68 24.76
C LYS A 429 -9.50 2.50 25.09
N LYS A 430 -10.02 1.57 25.91
CA LYS A 430 -9.30 0.34 26.22
C LYS A 430 -9.32 -0.60 25.01
N ASN A 431 -8.15 -1.12 24.64
CA ASN A 431 -8.01 -2.27 23.74
C ASN A 431 -8.22 -3.56 24.53
N GLU A 432 -9.20 -4.35 24.14
CA GLU A 432 -9.55 -5.61 24.80
C GLU A 432 -9.16 -6.85 23.96
N THR A 433 -8.53 -6.63 22.81
CA THR A 433 -8.25 -7.67 21.82
C THR A 433 -6.80 -8.12 21.79
N ASN A 434 -5.86 -7.23 22.10
CA ASN A 434 -4.42 -7.53 22.11
C ASN A 434 -3.63 -6.55 22.99
N ASP A 435 -2.30 -6.76 23.03
CA ASP A 435 -1.38 -5.99 23.86
C ASP A 435 -0.71 -4.81 23.14
N ILE A 436 -1.30 -4.32 22.05
CA ILE A 436 -0.77 -3.17 21.31
C ILE A 436 -1.40 -1.88 21.83
N PHE A 437 -0.56 -0.86 22.05
CA PHE A 437 -1.02 0.49 22.34
C PHE A 437 -0.75 1.44 21.18
N THR A 438 -1.56 2.47 21.08
CA THR A 438 -1.37 3.65 20.24
C THR A 438 -1.67 4.88 21.06
N LEU A 439 -0.70 5.78 21.18
CA LEU A 439 -0.78 7.06 21.85
C LEU A 439 -0.49 8.17 20.85
N ILE A 440 -1.38 9.14 20.70
CA ILE A 440 -1.23 10.20 19.71
C ILE A 440 -1.41 11.56 20.38
N TYR A 441 -0.44 12.45 20.24
CA TYR A 441 -0.57 13.86 20.56
C TYR A 441 -1.03 14.60 19.31
N VAL A 442 -2.17 15.29 19.39
CA VAL A 442 -2.83 15.94 18.26
C VAL A 442 -2.88 17.45 18.48
N PHE A 443 -2.25 18.17 17.58
CA PHE A 443 -2.21 19.64 17.58
C PHE A 443 -3.06 20.16 16.42
N ASN A 444 -4.06 20.97 16.70
CA ASN A 444 -4.93 21.58 15.70
C ASN A 444 -4.24 22.75 14.96
N THR A 445 -3.04 22.49 14.45
CA THR A 445 -2.21 23.38 13.64
C THR A 445 -1.40 22.56 12.66
N GLY A 446 -1.08 23.10 11.49
CA GLY A 446 -0.37 22.35 10.46
C GLY A 446 0.38 23.28 9.49
N THR A 447 0.65 22.78 8.29
CA THR A 447 1.42 23.51 7.27
C THR A 447 0.70 24.76 6.77
N GLU A 448 -0.61 24.90 6.96
CA GLU A 448 -1.33 26.15 6.68
C GLU A 448 -0.98 27.27 7.68
N ASN A 449 -0.60 26.93 8.88
CA ASN A 449 -0.12 27.86 9.91
C ASN A 449 1.37 28.15 9.74
N ASP A 450 2.17 27.11 9.53
CA ASP A 450 3.62 27.17 9.34
C ASP A 450 4.10 26.10 8.34
N PRO A 451 4.47 26.48 7.12
CA PRO A 451 4.89 25.52 6.08
C PRO A 451 6.21 24.79 6.42
N ALA A 452 6.94 25.21 7.44
CA ALA A 452 8.18 24.55 7.86
C ALA A 452 7.96 23.43 8.90
N LEU A 453 6.73 23.25 9.44
CA LEU A 453 6.47 22.25 10.49
C LEU A 453 6.80 20.82 10.03
N ASN A 454 6.46 20.48 8.79
CA ASN A 454 6.76 19.13 8.29
C ASN A 454 8.27 18.87 8.17
N LEU A 455 9.03 19.90 7.75
CA LEU A 455 10.50 19.83 7.75
C LEU A 455 11.05 19.75 9.18
N ALA A 456 10.45 20.45 10.13
CA ALA A 456 10.89 20.41 11.52
C ALA A 456 10.73 19.01 12.12
N PHE A 457 9.60 18.34 11.88
CA PHE A 457 9.40 16.96 12.32
C PHE A 457 10.33 15.97 11.62
N ASN A 458 10.48 16.11 10.30
CA ASN A 458 11.42 15.27 9.55
C ASN A 458 12.86 15.47 10.03
N TYR A 459 13.28 16.71 10.27
CA TYR A 459 14.61 17.02 10.82
C TYR A 459 14.82 16.39 12.19
N LEU A 460 13.82 16.47 13.08
CA LEU A 460 13.91 15.91 14.44
C LEU A 460 14.20 14.40 14.43
N SER A 461 13.69 13.65 13.46
CA SER A 461 13.91 12.20 13.35
C SER A 461 15.36 11.81 13.02
N TYR A 462 16.18 12.74 12.58
CA TYR A 462 17.61 12.53 12.31
C TYR A 462 18.52 12.97 13.47
N LEU A 463 17.96 13.48 14.54
CA LEU A 463 18.74 14.05 15.63
C LEU A 463 18.87 13.12 16.82
N GLY A 464 20.01 13.22 17.49
CA GLY A 464 20.24 12.65 18.82
C GLY A 464 20.02 13.68 19.93
N THR A 465 20.28 13.22 21.16
CA THR A 465 20.26 14.00 22.40
C THR A 465 21.63 13.93 23.07
N ASP A 466 21.80 14.51 24.26
CA ASP A 466 23.01 14.29 25.09
C ASP A 466 23.16 12.85 25.58
N LYS A 467 22.12 12.03 25.51
CA LYS A 467 22.08 10.68 26.08
C LYS A 467 22.15 9.57 25.02
N MET A 468 21.62 9.83 23.83
CA MET A 468 21.47 8.84 22.78
C MET A 468 21.69 9.49 21.41
N THR A 469 22.38 8.83 20.52
CA THR A 469 22.44 9.21 19.10
C THR A 469 21.12 8.93 18.41
N ALA A 470 20.94 9.39 17.19
CA ALA A 470 19.74 9.09 16.40
C ALA A 470 19.63 7.58 16.10
N GLU A 471 20.75 6.93 15.80
CA GLU A 471 20.83 5.49 15.56
C GLU A 471 20.49 4.69 16.83
N GLU A 472 20.99 5.13 17.99
CA GLU A 472 20.67 4.49 19.27
C GLU A 472 19.17 4.64 19.61
N ILE A 473 18.55 5.79 19.31
CA ILE A 473 17.11 6.00 19.47
C ILE A 473 16.32 5.03 18.58
N ALA A 474 16.69 4.93 17.31
CA ALA A 474 16.03 4.05 16.36
C ALA A 474 16.16 2.57 16.78
N SER A 475 17.36 2.13 17.15
CA SER A 475 17.64 0.77 17.61
C SER A 475 16.90 0.43 18.91
N GLU A 476 16.95 1.29 19.92
CA GLU A 476 16.29 1.06 21.20
C GLU A 476 14.76 0.97 21.05
N MET A 477 14.17 1.81 20.18
CA MET A 477 12.73 1.74 19.88
C MET A 477 12.37 0.44 19.17
N TYR A 478 13.21 -0.03 18.22
CA TYR A 478 13.00 -1.30 17.53
C TYR A 478 13.15 -2.51 18.47
N ASP A 479 14.16 -2.49 19.36
CA ASP A 479 14.41 -3.53 20.35
C ASP A 479 13.22 -3.77 21.29
N ILE A 480 12.52 -2.70 21.65
CA ILE A 480 11.32 -2.76 22.49
C ILE A 480 10.02 -2.95 21.70
N ALA A 481 10.08 -3.27 20.41
CA ALA A 481 8.94 -3.39 19.50
C ALA A 481 7.98 -2.18 19.61
N CYS A 482 8.56 -0.98 19.57
CA CYS A 482 7.85 0.29 19.52
C CYS A 482 8.35 1.13 18.34
N SER A 483 7.49 2.01 17.87
CA SER A 483 7.85 3.01 16.87
C SER A 483 7.17 4.33 17.15
N PHE A 484 7.70 5.42 16.58
CA PHE A 484 7.04 6.70 16.59
C PHE A 484 7.00 7.31 15.19
N TYR A 485 6.00 8.14 14.97
CA TYR A 485 5.81 8.86 13.73
C TYR A 485 5.34 10.28 14.01
N MET A 486 5.94 11.24 13.32
CA MET A 486 5.61 12.65 13.44
C MET A 486 5.20 13.20 12.09
N ASN A 487 4.09 13.92 12.04
CA ASN A 487 3.55 14.46 10.79
C ASN A 487 2.90 15.82 10.98
N ALA A 488 3.08 16.70 10.01
CA ALA A 488 2.33 17.94 9.90
C ALA A 488 1.49 17.92 8.61
N GLY A 489 0.20 17.66 8.75
CA GLY A 489 -0.78 17.81 7.69
C GLY A 489 -1.10 19.28 7.42
N ALA A 490 -2.12 19.56 6.61
CA ALA A 490 -2.52 20.93 6.31
C ALA A 490 -2.95 21.71 7.56
N ASN A 491 -3.88 21.14 8.34
CA ASN A 491 -4.57 21.78 9.44
C ASN A 491 -4.25 21.20 10.81
N GLN A 492 -3.59 20.05 10.85
CA GLN A 492 -3.35 19.29 12.06
C GLN A 492 -1.95 18.65 12.00
N SER A 493 -1.29 18.62 13.14
CA SER A 493 -0.02 17.90 13.32
C SER A 493 -0.19 16.84 14.38
N SER A 494 0.56 15.76 14.30
CA SER A 494 0.51 14.66 15.25
C SER A 494 1.88 14.07 15.55
N ILE A 495 2.01 13.58 16.78
CA ILE A 495 3.11 12.73 17.23
C ILE A 495 2.47 11.45 17.75
N GLN A 496 2.73 10.35 17.06
CA GLN A 496 2.20 9.03 17.39
C GLN A 496 3.30 8.14 17.95
N ILE A 497 3.00 7.43 19.04
CA ILE A 497 3.85 6.39 19.64
C ILE A 497 3.00 5.11 19.66
N THR A 498 3.54 4.00 19.18
CA THR A 498 2.80 2.74 19.12
C THR A 498 3.74 1.56 19.33
N GLY A 499 3.22 0.44 19.83
CA GLY A 499 3.99 -0.78 20.04
C GLY A 499 3.42 -1.69 21.11
N LEU A 500 4.26 -2.57 21.65
CA LEU A 500 3.87 -3.44 22.76
C LEU A 500 3.64 -2.62 24.04
N SER A 501 2.51 -2.84 24.67
CA SER A 501 1.98 -2.01 25.76
C SER A 501 2.87 -2.01 27.01
N GLU A 502 3.56 -3.08 27.29
CA GLU A 502 4.53 -3.20 28.40
C GLU A 502 5.67 -2.18 28.26
N ASN A 503 6.00 -1.77 27.04
CA ASN A 503 7.09 -0.85 26.71
C ASN A 503 6.64 0.62 26.56
N MET A 504 5.34 0.92 26.72
CA MET A 504 4.79 2.28 26.51
C MET A 504 5.57 3.35 27.30
N GLY A 505 5.84 3.12 28.58
CA GLY A 505 6.55 4.09 29.41
C GLY A 505 7.97 4.38 28.93
N LYS A 506 8.69 3.36 28.46
CA LYS A 506 10.04 3.49 27.89
C LYS A 506 10.00 4.22 26.56
N ALA A 507 9.06 3.86 25.68
CA ALA A 507 8.88 4.54 24.40
C ALA A 507 8.55 6.03 24.58
N MET A 508 7.64 6.37 25.50
CA MET A 508 7.36 7.76 25.86
C MET A 508 8.61 8.49 26.36
N GLU A 509 9.41 7.87 27.23
CA GLU A 509 10.65 8.49 27.75
C GLU A 509 11.63 8.84 26.62
N ILE A 510 11.79 7.95 25.64
CA ILE A 510 12.69 8.14 24.49
C ILE A 510 12.18 9.29 23.61
N VAL A 511 10.90 9.25 23.19
CA VAL A 511 10.31 10.25 22.29
C VAL A 511 10.23 11.63 22.94
N GLU A 512 9.78 11.71 24.19
CA GLU A 512 9.74 12.97 24.95
C GLU A 512 11.15 13.51 25.21
N GLY A 513 12.11 12.61 25.44
CA GLY A 513 13.52 12.96 25.60
C GLY A 513 14.10 13.56 24.32
N LEU A 514 13.75 13.00 23.15
CA LEU A 514 14.13 13.54 21.83
C LEU A 514 13.49 14.93 21.61
N ILE A 515 12.18 15.06 21.83
CA ILE A 515 11.47 16.33 21.66
C ILE A 515 12.06 17.46 22.52
N ALA A 516 12.39 17.14 23.75
CA ALA A 516 12.88 18.13 24.72
C ALA A 516 14.40 18.40 24.61
N GLY A 517 15.18 17.44 24.14
CA GLY A 517 16.64 17.45 24.22
C GLY A 517 17.40 17.27 22.91
N ALA A 518 16.73 17.32 21.76
CA ALA A 518 17.38 17.19 20.46
C ALA A 518 18.50 18.21 20.27
N LYS A 519 19.62 17.76 19.75
CA LYS A 519 20.79 18.60 19.48
C LYS A 519 20.75 19.12 18.05
N PRO A 520 20.90 20.43 17.82
CA PRO A 520 20.95 20.95 16.46
C PRO A 520 22.20 20.45 15.73
N ASP A 521 22.01 20.08 14.47
CA ASP A 521 23.08 19.70 13.54
C ASP A 521 22.83 20.32 12.16
N GLU A 522 23.61 21.34 11.82
CA GLU A 522 23.46 22.07 10.54
C GLU A 522 23.85 21.21 9.34
N ALA A 523 24.77 20.24 9.49
CA ALA A 523 25.15 19.36 8.38
C ALA A 523 24.00 18.42 7.98
N ILE A 524 23.30 17.86 8.96
CA ILE A 524 22.08 17.08 8.73
C ILE A 524 21.01 17.93 8.05
N LEU A 525 20.79 19.16 8.53
CA LEU A 525 19.81 20.07 7.93
C LEU A 525 20.16 20.42 6.48
N GLU A 526 21.42 20.74 6.18
CA GLU A 526 21.85 21.04 4.81
C GLU A 526 21.65 19.86 3.86
N ASN A 527 21.93 18.63 4.31
CA ASN A 527 21.62 17.41 3.55
C ASN A 527 20.12 17.28 3.28
N LEU A 528 19.27 17.46 4.30
CA LEU A 528 17.81 17.40 4.15
C LEU A 528 17.28 18.48 3.19
N LYS A 529 17.83 19.68 3.22
CA LYS A 529 17.48 20.73 2.25
C LYS A 529 17.84 20.29 0.83
N GLY A 530 19.02 19.70 0.63
CA GLY A 530 19.47 19.14 -0.65
C GLY A 530 18.54 18.04 -1.15
N ASP A 531 18.19 17.11 -0.28
CA ASP A 531 17.30 15.97 -0.58
C ASP A 531 15.86 16.44 -0.89
N MET A 532 15.37 17.46 -0.18
CA MET A 532 14.07 18.06 -0.47
C MET A 532 14.06 18.75 -1.84
N LEU A 533 15.12 19.48 -2.21
CA LEU A 533 15.24 20.12 -3.53
C LEU A 533 15.33 19.06 -4.64
N LYS A 534 16.10 17.99 -4.43
CA LYS A 534 16.17 16.84 -5.36
C LYS A 534 14.79 16.20 -5.52
N SER A 535 14.08 15.93 -4.43
CA SER A 535 12.73 15.34 -4.44
C SER A 535 11.71 16.23 -5.18
N ARG A 536 11.83 17.56 -5.07
CA ARG A 536 11.00 18.51 -5.83
C ARG A 536 11.32 18.49 -7.34
N ALA A 537 12.58 18.33 -7.70
CA ALA A 537 12.98 18.16 -9.10
C ALA A 537 12.43 16.85 -9.67
N ASP A 538 12.61 15.74 -8.94
CA ASP A 538 12.12 14.41 -9.32
C ASP A 538 10.60 14.36 -9.45
N ALA A 539 9.87 15.06 -8.58
CA ALA A 539 8.40 15.13 -8.63
C ALA A 539 7.88 15.69 -9.97
N LYS A 540 8.65 16.54 -10.65
CA LYS A 540 8.28 17.07 -11.96
C LYS A 540 8.42 16.04 -13.09
N LEU A 541 9.16 14.96 -12.84
CA LEU A 541 9.35 13.84 -13.76
C LEU A 541 8.27 12.77 -13.61
N ASN A 542 7.35 12.93 -12.67
CA ASN A 542 6.27 11.96 -12.39
C ASN A 542 4.90 12.55 -12.74
N GLN A 543 4.15 11.87 -13.59
CA GLN A 543 2.85 12.33 -14.10
C GLN A 543 1.82 12.56 -12.98
N SER A 544 1.70 11.62 -12.04
CA SER A 544 0.73 11.71 -10.93
C SER A 544 1.05 12.88 -10.00
N ARG A 545 2.33 13.15 -9.74
CA ARG A 545 2.77 14.29 -8.94
C ARG A 545 2.47 15.61 -9.63
N CYS A 546 2.70 15.71 -10.94
CA CYS A 546 2.32 16.87 -11.75
C CYS A 546 0.81 17.11 -11.73
N PHE A 547 0.02 16.04 -11.88
CA PHE A 547 -1.44 16.13 -11.84
C PHE A 547 -1.96 16.54 -10.45
N GLY A 548 -1.41 15.98 -9.37
CA GLY A 548 -1.75 16.38 -8.01
C GLY A 548 -1.44 17.86 -7.70
N ALA A 549 -0.33 18.38 -8.23
CA ALA A 549 -0.02 19.81 -8.14
C ALA A 549 -1.04 20.67 -8.89
N LEU A 550 -1.48 20.22 -10.07
CA LEU A 550 -2.50 20.89 -10.87
C LEU A 550 -3.87 20.90 -10.16
N GLN A 551 -4.27 19.77 -9.57
CA GLN A 551 -5.49 19.66 -8.75
C GLN A 551 -5.46 20.62 -7.57
N ARG A 552 -4.36 20.65 -6.82
CA ARG A 552 -4.19 21.54 -5.67
C ARG A 552 -4.30 23.02 -6.07
N TYR A 553 -3.71 23.39 -7.22
CA TYR A 553 -3.86 24.72 -7.79
C TYR A 553 -5.31 25.02 -8.18
N LEU A 554 -6.00 24.08 -8.80
CA LEU A 554 -7.39 24.23 -9.19
C LEU A 554 -8.32 24.43 -7.98
N PHE A 555 -8.11 23.65 -6.92
CA PHE A 555 -8.95 23.65 -5.72
C PHE A 555 -8.76 24.88 -4.84
N TYR A 556 -7.51 25.32 -4.64
CA TYR A 556 -7.17 26.32 -3.63
C TYR A 556 -6.55 27.60 -4.20
N GLY A 557 -6.10 27.58 -5.44
CA GLY A 557 -5.45 28.73 -6.09
C GLY A 557 -4.01 28.97 -5.69
N GLY A 558 -3.40 29.95 -6.39
CA GLY A 558 -1.96 30.25 -6.23
C GLY A 558 -1.60 30.87 -4.86
N ASP A 559 -2.51 31.63 -4.24
CA ASP A 559 -2.27 32.24 -2.93
C ASP A 559 -2.15 31.21 -1.82
N PHE A 560 -2.99 30.21 -1.85
CA PHE A 560 -2.92 29.07 -0.94
C PHE A 560 -1.57 28.35 -1.08
N ILE A 561 -1.18 28.01 -2.32
CA ILE A 561 0.07 27.31 -2.59
C ILE A 561 1.27 28.12 -2.08
N ARG A 562 1.32 29.43 -2.36
CA ARG A 562 2.41 30.31 -1.88
C ARG A 562 2.50 30.33 -0.37
N ARG A 563 1.38 30.34 0.32
CA ARG A 563 1.30 30.43 1.78
C ARG A 563 1.65 29.11 2.48
N THR A 564 1.24 27.98 1.89
CA THR A 564 1.38 26.62 2.50
C THR A 564 2.59 25.84 1.99
N THR A 565 3.35 26.39 1.04
CA THR A 565 4.54 25.74 0.49
C THR A 565 5.78 26.49 0.95
N LEU A 566 6.70 25.79 1.58
CA LEU A 566 8.02 26.32 1.90
C LEU A 566 8.79 26.55 0.59
N THR A 567 8.99 27.81 0.19
CA THR A 567 9.71 28.15 -1.05
C THR A 567 11.19 27.77 -0.95
N ASP A 568 11.87 27.58 -2.10
CA ASP A 568 13.29 27.22 -2.09
C ASP A 568 14.17 28.26 -1.36
N PRO A 569 13.97 29.59 -1.54
CA PRO A 569 14.72 30.58 -0.75
C PRO A 569 14.41 30.51 0.76
N ALA A 570 13.14 30.28 1.13
CA ALA A 570 12.76 30.15 2.53
C ALA A 570 13.34 28.86 3.14
N LEU A 571 13.33 27.75 2.40
CA LEU A 571 13.97 26.50 2.78
C LEU A 571 15.46 26.69 3.06
N GLN A 572 16.18 27.33 2.16
CA GLN A 572 17.61 27.60 2.29
C GLN A 572 17.95 28.52 3.50
N ALA A 573 17.05 29.42 3.86
CA ALA A 573 17.26 30.37 4.97
C ALA A 573 16.99 29.79 6.37
N LEU A 574 16.39 28.59 6.48
CA LEU A 574 16.09 27.97 7.77
C LEU A 574 17.36 27.48 8.48
N THR A 575 17.41 27.63 9.80
CA THR A 575 18.47 27.08 10.67
C THR A 575 17.94 25.97 11.54
N SER A 576 18.84 25.15 12.06
CA SER A 576 18.53 24.07 13.00
C SER A 576 17.79 24.58 14.23
N GLU A 577 18.26 25.68 14.83
CA GLU A 577 17.62 26.26 16.01
C GLU A 577 16.19 26.73 15.70
N GLN A 578 15.95 27.29 14.51
CA GLN A 578 14.61 27.72 14.10
C GLN A 578 13.65 26.54 13.99
N LEU A 579 14.10 25.40 13.46
CA LEU A 579 13.27 24.19 13.35
C LEU A 579 12.97 23.59 14.73
N LEU A 580 13.97 23.47 15.60
CA LEU A 580 13.77 22.99 16.97
C LEU A 580 12.87 23.93 17.80
N ALA A 581 13.01 25.25 17.61
CA ALA A 581 12.13 26.21 18.26
C ALA A 581 10.66 26.06 17.82
N LYS A 582 10.38 25.63 16.59
CA LYS A 582 9.01 25.34 16.14
C LYS A 582 8.43 24.12 16.87
N ILE A 583 9.22 23.07 17.07
CA ILE A 583 8.80 21.87 17.83
C ILE A 583 8.54 22.25 19.29
N GLY A 584 9.49 22.94 19.94
CA GLY A 584 9.30 23.43 21.32
C GLY A 584 8.10 24.39 21.46
N GLY A 585 7.88 25.25 20.47
CA GLY A 585 6.71 26.12 20.42
C GLY A 585 5.39 25.37 20.29
N LEU A 586 5.37 24.26 19.55
CA LEU A 586 4.21 23.38 19.42
C LEU A 586 3.88 22.70 20.74
N MET A 587 4.88 22.17 21.44
CA MET A 587 4.73 21.54 22.76
C MET A 587 4.24 22.51 23.86
N GLY A 588 4.36 23.82 23.65
CA GLY A 588 3.79 24.86 24.50
C GLY A 588 2.32 25.21 24.24
N LYS A 589 1.65 24.46 23.34
CA LYS A 589 0.27 24.71 22.95
C LYS A 589 -0.70 23.68 23.52
N GLN A 590 -1.96 24.11 23.69
CA GLN A 590 -3.06 23.19 24.00
C GLN A 590 -3.19 22.13 22.90
N HIS A 591 -3.41 20.88 23.28
CA HIS A 591 -3.54 19.76 22.36
C HIS A 591 -4.38 18.64 22.97
N GLU A 592 -4.74 17.69 22.12
CA GLU A 592 -5.49 16.52 22.49
C GLU A 592 -4.57 15.31 22.55
N VAL A 593 -4.87 14.35 23.42
CA VAL A 593 -4.20 13.07 23.50
C VAL A 593 -5.21 11.98 23.20
N LEU A 594 -4.93 11.14 22.23
CA LEU A 594 -5.73 9.96 21.92
C LEU A 594 -4.96 8.73 22.41
N TYR A 595 -5.65 7.89 23.17
CA TYR A 595 -5.09 6.63 23.64
C TYR A 595 -6.02 5.47 23.29
N TYR A 596 -5.47 4.46 22.63
CA TYR A 596 -6.06 3.14 22.43
C TYR A 596 -5.02 2.08 22.82
N GLY A 597 -5.33 1.26 23.82
CA GLY A 597 -4.39 0.24 24.32
C GLY A 597 -4.94 -0.51 25.54
N PRO A 598 -4.27 -1.59 25.98
CA PRO A 598 -4.77 -2.46 27.05
C PRO A 598 -4.61 -1.87 28.46
N GLN A 599 -3.75 -0.84 28.68
CA GLN A 599 -3.56 -0.24 29.99
C GLN A 599 -4.86 0.39 30.52
N LYS A 600 -5.04 0.33 31.82
CA LYS A 600 -6.17 0.99 32.49
C LYS A 600 -6.01 2.51 32.44
N GLU A 601 -7.11 3.24 32.49
CA GLU A 601 -7.14 4.69 32.47
C GLU A 601 -6.22 5.32 33.51
N ALA A 602 -6.17 4.75 34.73
CA ALA A 602 -5.31 5.25 35.83
C ALA A 602 -3.81 5.09 35.52
N GLU A 603 -3.44 4.02 34.77
CA GLU A 603 -2.07 3.77 34.35
C GLU A 603 -1.66 4.77 33.25
N VAL A 604 -2.56 5.06 32.30
CA VAL A 604 -2.35 6.07 31.26
C VAL A 604 -2.21 7.47 31.88
N LYS A 605 -3.07 7.84 32.83
CA LYS A 605 -2.94 9.10 33.62
C LYS A 605 -1.59 9.20 34.28
N SER A 606 -1.13 8.13 34.94
CA SER A 606 0.17 8.09 35.60
C SER A 606 1.32 8.21 34.60
N ALA A 607 1.24 7.54 33.46
CA ALA A 607 2.27 7.60 32.42
C ALA A 607 2.36 9.01 31.80
N LEU A 608 1.23 9.63 31.46
CA LEU A 608 1.20 11.01 30.97
C LEU A 608 1.78 11.98 32.03
N ALA A 609 1.35 11.91 33.26
CA ALA A 609 1.87 12.75 34.34
C ALA A 609 3.39 12.57 34.56
N LYS A 610 3.91 11.36 34.31
CA LYS A 610 5.33 11.07 34.51
C LYS A 610 6.18 11.50 33.30
N HIS A 611 5.74 11.22 32.09
CA HIS A 611 6.56 11.33 30.87
C HIS A 611 6.22 12.54 30.02
N HIS A 612 4.95 12.93 29.89
CA HIS A 612 4.52 14.06 29.05
C HIS A 612 4.71 15.39 29.80
N LYS A 613 5.94 15.90 29.76
CA LYS A 613 6.36 17.12 30.52
C LYS A 613 6.22 18.37 29.66
N VAL A 614 5.08 19.00 29.73
CA VAL A 614 4.79 20.24 29.03
C VAL A 614 4.60 21.40 30.03
N ALA A 615 4.58 22.66 29.55
CA ALA A 615 4.36 23.84 30.36
C ALA A 615 3.00 23.77 31.07
N ALA A 616 2.92 24.32 32.30
CA ALA A 616 1.66 24.38 33.03
C ALA A 616 0.66 25.39 32.43
N ASP A 617 1.12 26.37 31.67
CA ASP A 617 0.32 27.43 31.04
C ASP A 617 0.37 27.31 29.54
N LEU A 618 -0.36 26.33 28.99
CA LEU A 618 -0.42 26.05 27.55
C LEU A 618 -1.24 27.11 26.82
N GLN A 619 -0.67 27.62 25.74
CA GLN A 619 -1.31 28.63 24.93
C GLN A 619 -2.33 27.99 23.95
N PRO A 620 -3.49 28.63 23.71
CA PRO A 620 -4.45 28.12 22.75
C PRO A 620 -3.88 28.11 21.31
N LEU A 621 -4.35 27.15 20.49
CA LEU A 621 -4.06 27.07 19.06
C LEU A 621 -5.09 27.83 18.25
N GLU A 622 -4.60 28.63 17.28
CA GLU A 622 -5.45 29.23 16.28
C GLU A 622 -5.69 28.22 15.14
N LYS A 623 -6.92 27.74 15.01
CA LYS A 623 -7.31 26.87 13.90
C LYS A 623 -7.41 27.68 12.61
N LYS A 624 -6.64 27.31 11.59
CA LYS A 624 -6.75 27.84 10.22
C LYS A 624 -7.27 26.75 9.29
N PHE A 625 -8.34 27.06 8.58
CA PHE A 625 -8.90 26.17 7.58
C PHE A 625 -8.96 26.90 6.24
N SER A 626 -8.34 26.35 5.22
CA SER A 626 -8.53 26.82 3.87
C SER A 626 -9.78 26.20 3.30
N THR A 627 -10.56 27.02 2.60
CA THR A 627 -11.74 26.59 1.86
C THR A 627 -11.38 26.41 0.39
N LEU A 628 -12.10 25.51 -0.27
CA LEU A 628 -12.05 25.35 -1.71
C LEU A 628 -12.49 26.63 -2.39
N LEU A 629 -11.86 26.99 -3.51
CA LEU A 629 -12.30 28.13 -4.29
C LEU A 629 -13.64 27.87 -4.95
N PRO A 630 -14.58 28.84 -4.97
CA PRO A 630 -15.80 28.71 -5.74
C PRO A 630 -15.51 28.71 -7.25
N THR A 631 -16.30 27.95 -8.00
CA THR A 631 -16.20 27.90 -9.47
C THR A 631 -17.21 28.85 -10.11
N ASP A 632 -16.83 30.12 -10.17
CA ASP A 632 -17.71 31.20 -10.70
C ASP A 632 -17.73 31.24 -12.25
N ALA A 633 -16.75 30.60 -12.88
CA ALA A 633 -16.61 30.52 -14.34
C ALA A 633 -15.88 29.23 -14.75
N ASN A 634 -16.13 28.80 -15.99
CA ASN A 634 -15.39 27.69 -16.57
C ASN A 634 -13.91 28.05 -16.70
N LYS A 635 -13.07 27.22 -16.10
CA LYS A 635 -11.60 27.35 -16.13
C LYS A 635 -10.99 26.02 -16.53
N VAL A 636 -10.13 26.02 -17.52
CA VAL A 636 -9.35 24.86 -17.93
C VAL A 636 -7.88 25.12 -17.59
N VAL A 637 -7.28 24.18 -16.87
CA VAL A 637 -5.86 24.19 -16.54
C VAL A 637 -5.21 22.95 -17.11
N LEU A 638 -4.06 23.11 -17.74
CA LEU A 638 -3.35 22.05 -18.44
C LEU A 638 -1.89 22.00 -17.98
N ALA A 639 -1.36 20.81 -17.81
CA ALA A 639 0.06 20.57 -17.67
C ALA A 639 0.51 19.62 -18.79
N GLN A 640 1.54 20.00 -19.54
CA GLN A 640 2.13 19.15 -20.57
C GLN A 640 3.00 18.09 -19.92
N TYR A 641 2.76 16.83 -20.25
CA TYR A 641 3.58 15.69 -19.86
C TYR A 641 3.67 14.69 -21.04
N ASP A 642 4.84 14.08 -21.27
CA ASP A 642 5.04 13.12 -22.35
C ASP A 642 4.54 11.71 -21.90
N ALA A 643 3.22 11.57 -21.78
CA ALA A 643 2.55 10.35 -21.34
C ALA A 643 1.73 9.71 -22.44
N LYS A 644 1.41 8.44 -22.28
CA LYS A 644 0.53 7.67 -23.16
C LYS A 644 -0.95 7.94 -22.87
N GLN A 645 -1.27 8.41 -21.68
CA GLN A 645 -2.63 8.65 -21.21
C GLN A 645 -2.80 10.07 -20.66
N LEU A 646 -4.01 10.59 -20.79
CA LEU A 646 -4.44 11.86 -20.22
C LEU A 646 -5.13 11.60 -18.86
N TYR A 647 -4.69 12.30 -17.81
CA TYR A 647 -5.45 12.41 -16.57
C TYR A 647 -6.42 13.60 -16.69
N TYR A 648 -7.67 13.37 -16.35
CA TYR A 648 -8.74 14.36 -16.41
C TYR A 648 -9.46 14.45 -15.07
N LEU A 649 -9.70 15.67 -14.60
CA LEU A 649 -10.55 15.96 -13.44
C LEU A 649 -11.45 17.14 -13.76
N GLN A 650 -12.73 16.99 -13.46
CA GLN A 650 -13.67 18.09 -13.44
C GLN A 650 -14.09 18.38 -12.00
N PHE A 651 -14.01 19.64 -11.61
CA PHE A 651 -14.32 20.09 -10.27
C PHE A 651 -15.34 21.22 -10.31
N SER A 652 -16.32 21.17 -9.43
CA SER A 652 -17.32 22.22 -9.23
C SER A 652 -17.52 22.46 -7.73
N ASN A 653 -17.52 23.72 -7.32
CA ASN A 653 -17.77 24.15 -5.95
C ASN A 653 -18.41 25.53 -5.93
N ARG A 654 -19.47 25.71 -5.13
CA ARG A 654 -20.18 26.98 -4.95
C ARG A 654 -19.73 27.77 -3.73
N GLY A 655 -18.70 27.29 -3.01
CA GLY A 655 -18.22 27.89 -1.76
C GLY A 655 -19.04 27.49 -0.53
N GLU A 656 -19.91 26.50 -0.67
CA GLU A 656 -20.69 25.95 0.45
C GLU A 656 -19.80 25.11 1.35
N LYS A 657 -20.11 25.12 2.65
CA LYS A 657 -19.49 24.22 3.62
C LYS A 657 -20.23 22.88 3.60
N PHE A 658 -19.57 21.84 4.12
CA PHE A 658 -20.20 20.55 4.35
C PHE A 658 -21.48 20.73 5.19
N ASP A 659 -22.59 20.20 4.66
CA ASP A 659 -23.90 20.21 5.32
C ASP A 659 -24.34 18.76 5.58
N VAL A 660 -24.39 18.37 6.85
CA VAL A 660 -24.82 17.04 7.29
C VAL A 660 -26.22 16.69 6.78
N ALA A 661 -27.10 17.70 6.65
CA ALA A 661 -28.46 17.47 6.17
C ALA A 661 -28.53 17.14 4.66
N ALA A 662 -27.57 17.63 3.88
CA ALA A 662 -27.47 17.36 2.45
C ALA A 662 -26.66 16.09 2.13
N ASP A 663 -25.92 15.54 3.09
CA ASP A 663 -25.02 14.41 2.89
C ASP A 663 -25.73 13.16 2.33
N PRO A 664 -26.93 12.73 2.81
CA PRO A 664 -27.63 11.58 2.24
C PRO A 664 -27.99 11.75 0.77
N GLU A 665 -28.40 12.96 0.35
CA GLU A 665 -28.73 13.24 -1.06
C GLU A 665 -27.46 13.22 -1.94
N ILE A 666 -26.36 13.76 -1.44
CA ILE A 666 -25.06 13.76 -2.13
C ILE A 666 -24.54 12.33 -2.27
N THR A 667 -24.64 11.53 -1.23
CA THR A 667 -24.26 10.11 -1.25
C THR A 667 -25.06 9.34 -2.28
N LEU A 668 -26.39 9.47 -2.29
CA LEU A 668 -27.25 8.81 -3.29
C LEU A 668 -26.95 9.28 -4.71
N TYR A 669 -26.66 10.57 -4.90
CA TYR A 669 -26.25 11.08 -6.20
C TYR A 669 -24.92 10.46 -6.67
N ASN A 670 -23.94 10.38 -5.79
CA ASN A 670 -22.64 9.81 -6.10
C ASN A 670 -22.74 8.31 -6.45
N GLU A 671 -23.51 7.54 -5.68
CA GLU A 671 -23.81 6.12 -5.96
C GLU A 671 -24.49 5.92 -7.32
N TYR A 672 -25.36 6.81 -7.73
CA TYR A 672 -26.04 6.75 -9.02
C TYR A 672 -25.14 7.21 -10.18
N PHE A 673 -24.34 8.26 -9.97
CA PHE A 673 -23.59 8.94 -11.03
C PHE A 673 -22.20 8.36 -11.25
N GLY A 674 -21.42 8.08 -10.19
CA GLY A 674 -20.01 7.72 -10.30
C GLY A 674 -19.44 6.80 -9.21
N GLY A 675 -20.23 6.31 -8.27
CA GLY A 675 -19.75 5.56 -7.10
C GLY A 675 -19.38 4.08 -7.33
N GLY A 676 -19.72 3.49 -8.48
CA GLY A 676 -19.46 2.08 -8.75
C GLY A 676 -19.54 1.70 -10.22
N MET A 677 -19.40 0.40 -10.53
CA MET A 677 -19.37 -0.11 -11.91
C MET A 677 -20.70 0.02 -12.65
N ASN A 678 -21.82 0.15 -11.93
CA ASN A 678 -23.16 0.37 -12.51
C ASN A 678 -23.49 1.81 -12.84
N THR A 679 -22.64 2.75 -12.46
CA THR A 679 -22.90 4.18 -12.52
C THR A 679 -22.85 4.71 -13.95
N ILE A 680 -23.44 5.88 -14.17
CA ILE A 680 -23.49 6.52 -15.48
C ILE A 680 -22.10 6.74 -16.04
N VAL A 681 -21.19 7.30 -15.22
CA VAL A 681 -19.83 7.64 -15.66
C VAL A 681 -19.06 6.39 -16.03
N PHE A 682 -19.09 5.37 -15.19
CA PHE A 682 -18.36 4.12 -15.43
C PHE A 682 -18.89 3.41 -16.70
N GLN A 683 -20.20 3.25 -16.82
CA GLN A 683 -20.82 2.59 -17.96
C GLN A 683 -20.58 3.32 -19.28
N GLU A 684 -20.59 4.65 -19.29
CA GLU A 684 -20.39 5.43 -20.49
C GLU A 684 -18.91 5.58 -20.90
N MET A 685 -18.00 5.71 -19.93
CA MET A 685 -16.60 5.98 -20.23
C MET A 685 -15.79 4.69 -20.39
N ARG A 686 -15.94 3.74 -19.47
CA ARG A 686 -15.21 2.48 -19.48
C ARG A 686 -15.94 1.41 -20.30
N GLU A 687 -17.15 1.02 -19.90
CA GLU A 687 -17.81 -0.16 -20.49
C GLU A 687 -18.22 0.06 -21.95
N ALA A 688 -18.84 1.18 -22.26
CA ALA A 688 -19.30 1.43 -23.62
C ALA A 688 -18.18 1.79 -24.59
N ARG A 689 -17.15 2.50 -24.12
CA ARG A 689 -16.16 3.12 -25.01
C ARG A 689 -14.70 2.69 -24.77
N GLY A 690 -14.40 2.03 -23.66
CA GLY A 690 -13.02 1.63 -23.34
C GLY A 690 -12.04 2.81 -23.24
N LEU A 691 -12.50 4.00 -22.80
CA LEU A 691 -11.68 5.22 -22.78
C LEU A 691 -10.75 5.33 -21.58
N ALA A 692 -11.09 4.64 -20.50
CA ALA A 692 -10.34 4.68 -19.25
C ALA A 692 -10.53 3.37 -18.49
N TYR A 693 -9.52 2.95 -17.74
CA TYR A 693 -9.66 1.84 -16.79
C TYR A 693 -10.47 2.26 -15.56
N THR A 694 -10.24 3.47 -15.07
CA THR A 694 -10.97 4.06 -13.93
C THR A 694 -11.70 5.32 -14.36
N ALA A 695 -13.01 5.39 -14.05
CA ALA A 695 -13.87 6.55 -14.28
C ALA A 695 -14.90 6.65 -13.14
N TRP A 696 -14.86 7.72 -12.38
CA TRP A 696 -15.71 7.94 -11.21
C TRP A 696 -16.02 9.42 -11.01
#